data_ba00a1374dc9e6273901f36338b556c0
#
_entry.id   ba00a1374dc9e6273901f36338b556c0
#
_cell.length_a   1.000
_cell.length_b   1.000
_cell.length_c   1.000
_cell.angle_alpha   90.00
_cell.angle_beta   90.00
_cell.angle_gamma   90.00
#
_symmetry.space_group_name_H-M   'P 1'
#
loop_
_entity.id
_entity.type
_entity.pdbx_description
1 polymer ?
#
loop_
_entity_poly.entity_id
_entity_poly.type
_entity_poly.pdbx_seq_one_letter_code
_entity_poly.pdbx_strand_id
1 'polypeptide(L)'
;MRWRRVWSTLWLKARLIQALAHVLPKNNNNDYMNPMLTMTTLNQPFQDVPSYQRGRLRFLGMVSLLGLIALLCPTGDLLAHERWILTPEQIQEWGAKPTPSLWTQWSFLNGAMIMGFVIFTIGWIRLGFTGARELFPDLQARLGSYGDLVAPALRFCLAWVLISSAFGLEPRYGVERLASPTLFAPDLELASIPLGVSALRWFECVVGLGFLLGIYVRICALGLLLLTFIGTILFQSSIYAYGGALVGVGLYLLFQGAGSYFLPLPSHPAFIDIQSALAKVPRQRAQALMRVLTGVNIFYLAVVFKVFQPNLAIAILTIHEIHLMGMSPETTTLLMTLVEFTSGILIIAGILLRPLSLFFLFSFLLFAALLPESWMAHALFYGVMLSFLFNGAGHFSMPEANDKTANIVILGGTVAAIHAAMKIERLIGQYTHVKLTLIHNQPNVLFYPLLPEVIGGTMQPGNAVNPIRRIVPNTRVILGDVLDINSTDKVVKVNSHDERLLSIPYDQLILALFLVPNLNRYPGLMAHASPINSVGDALFIRKQIMDRVEAAELETSPQKRDRLLTFAVIGSGQRACASAEEITQMLETAKPSYGVLRDHGWNVHLYEDIKVPFSDFEADIKARRDRRLLDAGVQLFPDLEVSAITQDNVVFTNGTKQPVGFVVNSCFMMPKVFIDSGLLSWPPETHSDLRLKGWDTIWAAVAPLEQRKGGGGRPRYLTTSDWMDLGKAVGQNAWALSQGYESQAFAFKKRLVLAFNMGRHSLAKIYGVLLGGLPAWFLSRMTNLATMPGLERNLRILIDWTLDVPFRADIAVLAPEVTTKLQKQHYEVGDEVIRQGEQGDTAYIIQSGQVAIIKGSKKIGELGPGDFFGEMALVSNTKRNATVRCLSPCEITVLGKEDFQALSAGSSVMAQAIKRQIEERVAPKKGKSPTKELPLKAS
;
A
#
# COMPACT_ATOMS: atom_id res chain seq x y z
N MET A 1 -38.32 45.50 10.35
CA MET A 1 -37.36 44.69 9.51
C MET A 1 -36.43 43.80 10.31
N ARG A 2 -35.98 44.17 11.53
CA ARG A 2 -35.08 43.33 12.36
C ARG A 2 -35.62 41.92 12.70
N TRP A 3 -36.93 41.78 12.99
CA TRP A 3 -37.50 40.47 13.36
C TRP A 3 -37.61 39.47 12.20
N ARG A 4 -37.74 39.88 10.95
CA ARG A 4 -37.73 38.97 9.78
C ARG A 4 -36.34 38.33 9.54
N ARG A 5 -35.25 39.08 9.79
CA ARG A 5 -33.90 38.56 9.67
C ARG A 5 -33.60 37.49 10.76
N VAL A 6 -34.04 37.72 11.99
CA VAL A 6 -33.90 36.77 13.08
C VAL A 6 -34.65 35.46 12.80
N TRP A 7 -35.89 35.57 12.26
CA TRP A 7 -36.68 34.40 11.92
C TRP A 7 -36.17 33.64 10.71
N SER A 8 -35.61 34.26 9.69
CA SER A 8 -34.97 33.58 8.55
C SER A 8 -33.69 32.84 8.97
N THR A 9 -32.91 33.45 9.88
CA THR A 9 -31.70 32.83 10.42
C THR A 9 -32.00 31.63 11.33
N LEU A 10 -33.03 31.74 12.16
CA LEU A 10 -33.53 30.66 13.00
C LEU A 10 -34.14 29.52 12.17
N TRP A 11 -34.84 29.85 11.09
CA TRP A 11 -35.44 28.86 10.19
C TRP A 11 -34.38 28.10 9.38
N LEU A 12 -33.30 28.78 8.91
CA LEU A 12 -32.16 28.17 8.26
C LEU A 12 -31.40 27.25 9.23
N LYS A 13 -31.21 27.71 10.49
CA LYS A 13 -30.62 26.92 11.58
C LYS A 13 -31.47 25.67 11.89
N ALA A 14 -32.77 25.77 11.94
CA ALA A 14 -33.69 24.66 12.19
C ALA A 14 -33.70 23.65 11.02
N ARG A 15 -33.63 24.11 9.77
CA ARG A 15 -33.50 23.22 8.59
C ARG A 15 -32.18 22.51 8.49
N LEU A 16 -31.07 23.16 8.88
CA LEU A 16 -29.76 22.50 8.92
C LEU A 16 -29.74 21.37 9.97
N ILE A 17 -30.36 21.60 11.14
CA ILE A 17 -30.54 20.58 12.18
C ILE A 17 -31.43 19.43 11.69
N GLN A 18 -32.49 19.73 10.93
CA GLN A 18 -33.37 18.72 10.37
C GLN A 18 -32.71 17.91 9.25
N ALA A 19 -31.89 18.55 8.41
CA ALA A 19 -31.11 17.87 7.39
C ALA A 19 -30.02 16.97 8.00
N LEU A 20 -29.39 17.41 9.08
CA LEU A 20 -28.42 16.61 9.84
C LEU A 20 -29.09 15.42 10.55
N ALA A 21 -30.34 15.58 11.02
CA ALA A 21 -31.09 14.49 11.64
C ALA A 21 -31.56 13.42 10.62
N HIS A 22 -31.76 13.77 9.36
CA HIS A 22 -32.13 12.82 8.29
C HIS A 22 -30.95 12.01 7.73
N VAL A 23 -29.70 12.40 8.00
CA VAL A 23 -28.48 11.65 7.61
C VAL A 23 -28.17 10.51 8.59
N LEU A 24 -28.87 10.45 9.73
CA LEU A 24 -28.72 9.37 10.70
C LEU A 24 -29.51 8.13 10.26
N PRO A 25 -28.91 6.95 10.16
CA PRO A 25 -29.64 5.74 9.83
C PRO A 25 -30.64 5.41 10.94
N LYS A 26 -31.93 5.27 10.57
CA LYS A 26 -32.96 4.74 11.47
C LYS A 26 -32.60 3.31 11.87
N ASN A 27 -32.33 3.13 13.14
CA ASN A 27 -32.16 1.81 13.72
C ASN A 27 -33.58 1.27 14.04
N ASN A 28 -34.04 0.28 13.26
CA ASN A 28 -35.28 -0.44 13.54
C ASN A 28 -35.01 -1.43 14.70
N ASN A 29 -35.11 -0.98 15.91
CA ASN A 29 -35.45 -1.78 17.07
C ASN A 29 -36.18 -0.88 18.05
N ASN A 30 -37.51 -1.09 18.14
CA ASN A 30 -38.32 -0.55 19.19
C ASN A 30 -37.81 -1.06 20.54
N ASP A 31 -37.39 -0.14 21.40
CA ASP A 31 -37.73 -0.17 22.80
C ASP A 31 -37.29 1.13 23.47
N TYR A 32 -38.29 1.81 23.96
CA TYR A 32 -38.35 2.84 25.01
C TYR A 32 -37.14 3.79 25.19
N MET A 33 -37.26 5.03 24.82
CA MET A 33 -36.45 6.10 25.34
C MET A 33 -37.24 7.32 25.76
N ASN A 34 -37.22 7.56 27.03
CA ASN A 34 -37.60 8.78 27.69
C ASN A 34 -36.49 9.84 27.55
N PRO A 35 -36.75 11.07 27.17
CA PRO A 35 -35.71 12.07 26.91
C PRO A 35 -35.45 12.95 28.16
N MET A 36 -34.80 12.39 29.18
CA MET A 36 -34.14 13.16 30.22
C MET A 36 -32.92 12.44 30.71
N LEU A 37 -31.81 12.62 29.99
CA LEU A 37 -30.50 12.26 30.46
C LEU A 37 -29.83 13.45 31.12
N THR A 38 -29.85 13.43 32.41
CA THR A 38 -29.07 14.29 33.30
C THR A 38 -27.55 14.01 33.11
N MET A 39 -26.75 15.06 33.16
CA MET A 39 -25.30 15.08 32.92
C MET A 39 -24.43 14.28 33.91
N THR A 40 -24.97 13.32 34.64
CA THR A 40 -24.27 12.63 35.72
C THR A 40 -23.73 11.23 35.42
N THR A 41 -23.84 10.74 34.14
CA THR A 41 -23.37 9.38 33.77
C THR A 41 -22.16 9.36 32.82
N LEU A 42 -21.36 10.41 32.79
CA LEU A 42 -20.17 10.49 31.88
C LEU A 42 -18.89 9.81 32.45
N ASN A 43 -18.99 9.08 33.57
CA ASN A 43 -17.80 8.50 34.23
C ASN A 43 -17.73 6.96 34.19
N GLN A 44 -18.35 6.29 33.24
CA GLN A 44 -18.00 4.90 32.96
C GLN A 44 -17.00 4.80 31.79
N PRO A 45 -15.94 3.99 31.91
CA PRO A 45 -14.91 3.91 30.88
C PRO A 45 -15.47 3.30 29.60
N PHE A 46 -15.31 4.01 28.49
CA PHE A 46 -15.61 3.60 27.10
C PHE A 46 -14.76 2.41 26.61
N GLN A 47 -14.51 1.40 27.43
CA GLN A 47 -13.63 0.30 27.05
C GLN A 47 -14.27 -0.73 26.13
N ASP A 48 -15.60 -0.86 26.10
CA ASP A 48 -16.29 -1.94 25.38
C ASP A 48 -16.83 -1.59 23.99
N VAL A 49 -16.54 -0.40 23.47
CA VAL A 49 -17.02 0.00 22.13
C VAL A 49 -15.97 -0.29 21.07
N PRO A 50 -16.30 -1.07 20.00
CA PRO A 50 -15.38 -1.36 18.89
C PRO A 50 -14.76 -0.09 18.32
N SER A 51 -13.49 -0.14 17.92
CA SER A 51 -12.72 1.02 17.43
C SER A 51 -13.39 1.78 16.29
N TYR A 52 -14.17 1.07 15.45
CA TYR A 52 -14.98 1.64 14.37
C TYR A 52 -16.17 2.47 14.90
N GLN A 53 -16.84 2.02 15.97
CA GLN A 53 -17.94 2.76 16.59
C GLN A 53 -17.41 3.95 17.38
N ARG A 54 -16.23 3.84 18.01
CA ARG A 54 -15.54 4.98 18.66
C ARG A 54 -15.18 6.06 17.66
N GLY A 55 -14.75 5.72 16.45
CA GLY A 55 -14.53 6.66 15.36
C GLY A 55 -15.82 7.38 14.92
N ARG A 56 -16.92 6.65 14.81
CA ARG A 56 -18.25 7.23 14.49
C ARG A 56 -18.78 8.12 15.59
N LEU A 57 -18.69 7.71 16.85
CA LEU A 57 -19.14 8.51 17.99
C LEU A 57 -18.30 9.80 18.15
N ARG A 58 -16.98 9.72 17.94
CA ARG A 58 -16.10 10.90 17.92
C ARG A 58 -16.44 11.85 16.77
N PHE A 59 -16.73 11.31 15.58
CA PHE A 59 -17.16 12.09 14.42
C PHE A 59 -18.52 12.77 14.67
N LEU A 60 -19.49 12.03 15.20
CA LEU A 60 -20.80 12.57 15.55
C LEU A 60 -20.72 13.63 16.67
N GLY A 61 -19.92 13.38 17.72
CA GLY A 61 -19.67 14.35 18.76
C GLY A 61 -19.00 15.62 18.25
N MET A 62 -18.11 15.50 17.28
CA MET A 62 -17.42 16.61 16.64
C MET A 62 -18.35 17.42 15.74
N VAL A 63 -19.21 16.77 14.95
CA VAL A 63 -20.24 17.43 14.13
C VAL A 63 -21.24 18.16 15.01
N SER A 64 -21.63 17.56 16.14
CA SER A 64 -22.51 18.22 17.14
C SER A 64 -21.85 19.43 17.79
N LEU A 65 -20.54 19.33 18.11
CA LEU A 65 -19.77 20.45 18.66
C LEU A 65 -19.62 21.58 17.64
N LEU A 66 -19.38 21.27 16.36
CA LEU A 66 -19.32 22.24 15.28
C LEU A 66 -20.68 22.91 15.04
N GLY A 67 -21.76 22.14 15.13
CA GLY A 67 -23.12 22.67 15.07
C GLY A 67 -23.41 23.62 16.25
N LEU A 68 -22.94 23.29 17.46
CA LEU A 68 -23.08 24.13 18.64
C LEU A 68 -22.23 25.42 18.53
N ILE A 69 -21.01 25.34 18.02
CA ILE A 69 -20.15 26.50 17.75
C ILE A 69 -20.80 27.41 16.73
N ALA A 70 -21.35 26.87 15.65
CA ALA A 70 -22.09 27.66 14.63
C ALA A 70 -23.35 28.33 15.17
N LEU A 71 -24.03 27.69 16.16
CA LEU A 71 -25.19 28.25 16.83
C LEU A 71 -24.85 29.37 17.85
N LEU A 72 -23.67 29.27 18.46
CA LEU A 72 -23.21 30.22 19.48
C LEU A 72 -22.47 31.45 18.88
N CYS A 73 -22.18 31.45 17.57
CA CYS A 73 -21.56 32.62 16.92
C CYS A 73 -22.49 33.86 16.99
N PRO A 74 -22.02 34.94 17.57
CA PRO A 74 -22.77 36.18 17.58
C PRO A 74 -23.00 36.69 16.15
N THR A 75 -24.23 37.06 15.84
CA THR A 75 -24.64 37.61 14.51
C THR A 75 -24.42 39.12 14.40
N GLY A 76 -23.52 39.70 15.16
CA GLY A 76 -23.14 41.13 15.07
C GLY A 76 -22.25 41.37 13.84
N ASP A 77 -22.03 42.64 13.51
CA ASP A 77 -21.31 43.10 12.31
C ASP A 77 -19.96 42.39 12.12
N LEU A 78 -20.00 41.26 11.40
CA LEU A 78 -18.90 40.34 11.14
C LEU A 78 -18.20 40.76 9.83
N LEU A 79 -17.32 41.72 9.89
CA LEU A 79 -16.59 42.25 8.75
C LEU A 79 -15.09 42.14 9.01
N ALA A 80 -14.46 40.99 8.86
CA ALA A 80 -13.09 40.90 9.22
C ALA A 80 -12.13 40.55 8.07
N HIS A 81 -12.33 39.45 7.39
CA HIS A 81 -11.30 38.95 6.47
C HIS A 81 -11.23 39.72 5.13
N GLU A 82 -12.34 40.26 4.65
CA GLU A 82 -12.44 40.95 3.36
C GLU A 82 -12.00 42.43 3.44
N ARG A 83 -11.80 42.95 4.66
CA ARG A 83 -11.41 44.33 4.91
C ARG A 83 -10.03 44.72 4.42
N TRP A 84 -9.14 43.77 4.17
CA TRP A 84 -7.83 44.10 3.66
C TRP A 84 -7.73 44.08 2.13
N ILE A 85 -8.71 43.55 1.44
CA ILE A 85 -8.76 43.46 -0.04
C ILE A 85 -9.80 44.41 -0.63
N LEU A 86 -10.80 44.85 0.16
CA LEU A 86 -11.86 45.76 -0.24
C LEU A 86 -11.75 47.10 0.49
N THR A 87 -12.11 48.23 -0.19
CA THR A 87 -12.21 49.52 0.47
C THR A 87 -13.47 49.59 1.35
N PRO A 88 -13.54 50.51 2.35
CA PRO A 88 -14.69 50.65 3.22
C PRO A 88 -15.99 50.92 2.44
N GLU A 89 -15.91 51.70 1.37
CA GLU A 89 -17.06 52.05 0.49
C GLU A 89 -17.56 50.78 -0.23
N GLN A 90 -16.66 49.96 -0.77
CA GLN A 90 -16.98 48.69 -1.42
C GLN A 90 -17.61 47.70 -0.44
N ILE A 91 -17.11 47.64 0.78
CA ILE A 91 -17.69 46.78 1.84
C ILE A 91 -19.12 47.21 2.16
N GLN A 92 -19.38 48.51 2.29
CA GLN A 92 -20.70 49.06 2.57
C GLN A 92 -21.69 48.81 1.40
N GLU A 93 -21.24 49.11 0.16
CA GLU A 93 -22.03 48.89 -1.04
C GLU A 93 -22.45 47.42 -1.21
N TRP A 94 -21.45 46.51 -1.20
CA TRP A 94 -21.69 45.10 -1.44
C TRP A 94 -22.36 44.40 -0.25
N GLY A 95 -22.07 44.80 0.97
CA GLY A 95 -22.75 44.28 2.16
C GLY A 95 -24.21 44.60 2.22
N ALA A 96 -24.66 45.72 1.57
CA ALA A 96 -26.05 46.10 1.47
C ALA A 96 -26.85 45.35 0.37
N LYS A 97 -26.14 44.67 -0.58
CA LYS A 97 -26.80 43.90 -1.66
C LYS A 97 -27.58 42.71 -1.09
N PRO A 98 -28.69 42.32 -1.75
CA PRO A 98 -29.44 41.13 -1.34
C PRO A 98 -28.58 39.85 -1.50
N THR A 99 -28.87 38.88 -0.66
CA THR A 99 -28.17 37.56 -0.75
C THR A 99 -28.40 36.96 -2.14
N PRO A 100 -27.35 36.48 -2.81
CA PRO A 100 -27.43 35.94 -4.18
C PRO A 100 -28.41 34.79 -4.32
N SER A 101 -28.99 34.65 -5.50
CA SER A 101 -29.99 33.62 -5.81
C SER A 101 -29.47 32.20 -5.62
N LEU A 102 -28.17 31.99 -5.85
CA LEU A 102 -27.48 30.70 -5.58
C LEU A 102 -27.60 30.22 -4.12
N TRP A 103 -27.73 31.16 -3.17
CA TRP A 103 -27.93 30.86 -1.73
C TRP A 103 -29.37 30.74 -1.32
N THR A 104 -30.28 31.33 -2.07
CA THR A 104 -31.71 31.44 -1.71
C THR A 104 -32.63 30.58 -2.55
N GLN A 105 -32.25 30.28 -3.79
CA GLN A 105 -33.05 29.51 -4.75
C GLN A 105 -32.31 28.21 -5.14
N TRP A 106 -33.00 27.09 -4.92
CA TRP A 106 -32.49 25.80 -5.32
C TRP A 106 -32.77 25.56 -6.81
N SER A 107 -31.75 25.71 -7.66
CA SER A 107 -31.80 25.24 -9.04
C SER A 107 -31.26 23.81 -9.15
N PHE A 108 -31.68 23.10 -10.21
CA PHE A 108 -31.14 21.73 -10.50
C PHE A 108 -29.62 21.73 -10.61
N LEU A 109 -29.04 22.77 -11.23
CA LEU A 109 -27.59 22.88 -11.43
C LEU A 109 -26.84 23.01 -10.09
N ASN A 110 -27.36 23.84 -9.17
CA ASN A 110 -26.79 24.05 -7.84
C ASN A 110 -26.89 22.78 -7.01
N GLY A 111 -28.04 22.10 -7.07
CA GLY A 111 -28.21 20.79 -6.42
C GLY A 111 -27.25 19.76 -6.96
N ALA A 112 -27.03 19.71 -8.27
CA ALA A 112 -26.07 18.80 -8.90
C ALA A 112 -24.61 19.10 -8.51
N MET A 113 -24.21 20.38 -8.43
CA MET A 113 -22.88 20.78 -7.96
C MET A 113 -22.64 20.40 -6.50
N ILE A 114 -23.58 20.71 -5.61
CA ILE A 114 -23.48 20.37 -4.19
C ILE A 114 -23.43 18.84 -4.03
N MET A 115 -24.29 18.12 -4.74
CA MET A 115 -24.32 16.65 -4.71
C MET A 115 -22.99 16.06 -5.24
N GLY A 116 -22.46 16.56 -6.36
CA GLY A 116 -21.17 16.16 -6.90
C GLY A 116 -20.05 16.40 -5.89
N PHE A 117 -20.05 17.55 -5.23
CA PHE A 117 -19.07 17.89 -4.20
C PHE A 117 -19.21 17.01 -2.95
N VAL A 118 -20.44 16.70 -2.51
CA VAL A 118 -20.70 15.78 -1.40
C VAL A 118 -20.21 14.37 -1.74
N ILE A 119 -20.47 13.88 -2.95
CA ILE A 119 -19.97 12.57 -3.43
C ILE A 119 -18.44 12.57 -3.46
N PHE A 120 -17.82 13.61 -4.00
CA PHE A 120 -16.35 13.78 -4.00
C PHE A 120 -15.80 13.79 -2.59
N THR A 121 -16.40 14.54 -1.67
CA THR A 121 -15.99 14.60 -0.26
C THR A 121 -16.13 13.26 0.45
N ILE A 122 -17.25 12.55 0.25
CA ILE A 122 -17.43 11.19 0.79
C ILE A 122 -16.38 10.25 0.21
N GLY A 123 -16.09 10.34 -1.08
CA GLY A 123 -15.02 9.60 -1.74
C GLY A 123 -13.65 9.89 -1.12
N TRP A 124 -13.33 11.16 -0.88
CA TRP A 124 -12.10 11.62 -0.25
C TRP A 124 -11.95 11.16 1.21
N ILE A 125 -13.02 11.29 1.99
CA ILE A 125 -13.08 10.78 3.38
C ILE A 125 -12.88 9.26 3.38
N ARG A 126 -13.57 8.57 2.48
CA ARG A 126 -13.44 7.11 2.36
C ARG A 126 -12.03 6.69 1.95
N LEU A 127 -11.42 7.39 1.00
CA LEU A 127 -10.02 7.20 0.61
C LEU A 127 -9.08 7.37 1.82
N GLY A 128 -9.31 8.37 2.65
CA GLY A 128 -8.59 8.60 3.90
C GLY A 128 -8.76 7.48 4.93
N PHE A 129 -9.96 6.91 5.06
CA PHE A 129 -10.23 5.81 5.99
C PHE A 129 -9.82 4.43 5.44
N THR A 130 -9.86 4.20 4.12
CA THR A 130 -9.58 2.90 3.49
C THR A 130 -8.10 2.66 3.16
N GLY A 131 -7.20 3.57 3.54
CA GLY A 131 -5.78 3.31 3.43
C GLY A 131 -5.00 4.18 2.45
N ALA A 132 -5.56 5.29 1.94
CA ALA A 132 -4.74 6.27 1.20
C ALA A 132 -3.61 6.87 2.06
N ARG A 133 -3.70 6.73 3.39
CA ARG A 133 -2.55 6.94 4.29
C ARG A 133 -1.36 6.03 3.97
N GLU A 134 -1.61 4.94 3.25
CA GLU A 134 -0.65 3.90 2.91
C GLU A 134 -0.10 4.02 1.49
N LEU A 135 -0.69 4.90 0.66
CA LEU A 135 -0.24 5.10 -0.73
C LEU A 135 1.18 5.69 -0.84
N PHE A 136 1.67 6.39 0.21
CA PHE A 136 2.93 7.13 0.14
C PHE A 136 3.80 6.97 1.41
N PRO A 137 4.13 5.76 1.88
CA PRO A 137 4.89 5.58 3.12
C PRO A 137 6.28 6.22 3.06
N ASP A 138 7.00 6.07 1.94
CA ASP A 138 8.35 6.62 1.77
C ASP A 138 8.34 8.16 1.76
N LEU A 139 7.36 8.76 1.06
CA LEU A 139 7.20 10.21 1.07
C LEU A 139 6.81 10.71 2.46
N GLN A 140 5.95 9.98 3.16
CA GLN A 140 5.57 10.31 4.54
C GLN A 140 6.74 10.22 5.50
N ALA A 141 7.60 9.21 5.37
CA ALA A 141 8.80 9.05 6.18
C ALA A 141 9.80 10.18 5.88
N ARG A 142 10.06 10.48 4.61
CA ARG A 142 10.93 11.60 4.20
C ARG A 142 10.41 12.95 4.69
N LEU A 143 9.11 13.22 4.54
CA LEU A 143 8.52 14.45 5.06
C LEU A 143 8.62 14.51 6.58
N GLY A 144 8.44 13.37 7.28
CA GLY A 144 8.56 13.26 8.72
C GLY A 144 9.98 13.56 9.24
N SER A 145 11.03 13.29 8.45
CA SER A 145 12.42 13.62 8.82
C SER A 145 12.68 15.12 8.92
N TYR A 146 11.86 15.95 8.26
CA TYR A 146 11.92 17.42 8.40
C TYR A 146 11.10 17.97 9.58
N GLY A 147 10.55 17.10 10.44
CA GLY A 147 9.72 17.50 11.58
C GLY A 147 10.41 18.46 12.56
N ASP A 148 11.73 18.45 12.63
CA ASP A 148 12.51 19.36 13.49
C ASP A 148 12.56 20.80 12.96
N LEU A 149 12.23 21.01 11.66
CA LEU A 149 12.11 22.33 11.05
C LEU A 149 10.76 23.01 11.35
N VAL A 150 9.79 22.29 11.90
CA VAL A 150 8.43 22.83 12.13
C VAL A 150 8.44 23.99 13.13
N ALA A 151 9.09 23.84 14.27
CA ALA A 151 9.14 24.92 15.26
C ALA A 151 9.87 26.17 14.73
N PRO A 152 11.04 26.07 14.06
CA PRO A 152 11.67 27.20 13.37
C PRO A 152 10.77 27.85 12.31
N ALA A 153 10.11 27.07 11.47
CA ALA A 153 9.22 27.61 10.44
C ALA A 153 8.03 28.38 11.03
N LEU A 154 7.39 27.82 12.06
CA LEU A 154 6.30 28.52 12.77
C LEU A 154 6.78 29.82 13.42
N ARG A 155 7.97 29.81 14.05
CA ARG A 155 8.56 31.01 14.66
C ARG A 155 8.83 32.08 13.61
N PHE A 156 9.43 31.72 12.46
CA PHE A 156 9.72 32.67 11.37
C PHE A 156 8.42 33.29 10.83
N CYS A 157 7.40 32.47 10.54
CA CYS A 157 6.11 32.95 10.07
C CYS A 157 5.41 33.86 11.10
N LEU A 158 5.42 33.50 12.38
CA LEU A 158 4.89 34.35 13.45
C LEU A 158 5.69 35.63 13.62
N ALA A 159 7.02 35.59 13.58
CA ALA A 159 7.86 36.75 13.66
C ALA A 159 7.54 37.78 12.56
N TRP A 160 7.36 37.26 11.33
CA TRP A 160 6.91 38.10 10.23
C TRP A 160 5.56 38.77 10.52
N VAL A 161 4.54 37.98 10.88
CA VAL A 161 3.20 38.50 11.20
C VAL A 161 3.25 39.59 12.27
N LEU A 162 3.94 39.31 13.39
CA LEU A 162 3.98 40.24 14.53
C LEU A 162 4.81 41.50 14.23
N ILE A 163 5.92 41.38 13.56
CA ILE A 163 6.79 42.51 13.23
C ILE A 163 6.16 43.37 12.14
N SER A 164 5.64 42.74 11.07
CA SER A 164 5.00 43.51 9.98
C SER A 164 3.75 44.22 10.49
N SER A 165 2.95 43.63 11.33
CA SER A 165 1.77 44.18 11.96
C SER A 165 2.13 45.37 12.85
N ALA A 166 3.11 45.22 13.74
CA ALA A 166 3.59 46.27 14.64
C ALA A 166 4.05 47.53 13.90
N PHE A 167 4.59 47.39 12.70
CA PHE A 167 5.08 48.47 11.88
C PHE A 167 4.13 48.89 10.73
N GLY A 168 2.99 48.27 10.59
CA GLY A 168 2.02 48.52 9.50
C GLY A 168 2.59 48.27 8.11
N LEU A 169 3.46 47.24 7.96
CA LEU A 169 4.12 46.91 6.68
C LEU A 169 3.17 46.14 5.71
N GLU A 170 2.08 45.62 6.20
CA GLU A 170 1.06 44.92 5.43
C GLU A 170 -0.23 45.77 5.46
N PRO A 171 -0.32 46.80 4.61
CA PRO A 171 -1.48 47.68 4.60
C PRO A 171 -2.69 47.02 3.93
N ARG A 172 -3.87 47.56 4.21
CA ARG A 172 -5.08 47.24 3.45
C ARG A 172 -4.97 47.68 1.99
N TYR A 173 -5.71 47.06 1.10
CA TYR A 173 -5.81 47.49 -0.30
C TYR A 173 -6.27 48.94 -0.40
N GLY A 174 -5.57 49.69 -1.23
CA GLY A 174 -5.83 51.13 -1.43
C GLY A 174 -5.29 52.07 -0.35
N VAL A 175 -4.58 51.55 0.69
CA VAL A 175 -3.95 52.33 1.75
C VAL A 175 -2.44 52.40 1.53
N GLU A 176 -1.80 53.55 1.85
CA GLU A 176 -0.36 53.72 1.75
C GLU A 176 0.40 52.75 2.68
N ARG A 177 1.61 52.37 2.26
CA ARG A 177 2.52 51.60 3.09
C ARG A 177 2.89 52.34 4.37
N LEU A 178 3.14 51.63 5.44
CA LEU A 178 3.43 52.17 6.76
C LEU A 178 2.25 52.99 7.34
N ALA A 179 1.04 52.58 7.04
CA ALA A 179 -0.16 53.10 7.68
C ALA A 179 -0.16 52.78 9.20
N SER A 180 -1.32 52.82 9.85
CA SER A 180 -1.42 52.58 11.30
C SER A 180 -0.93 51.19 11.68
N PRO A 181 -0.28 51.01 12.86
CA PRO A 181 -0.01 49.73 13.42
C PRO A 181 -1.28 48.89 13.59
N THR A 182 -1.16 47.58 13.34
CA THR A 182 -2.28 46.63 13.45
C THR A 182 -1.92 45.54 14.48
N LEU A 183 -2.87 44.71 14.86
CA LEU A 183 -2.62 43.55 15.71
C LEU A 183 -2.83 42.29 14.87
N PHE A 184 -1.77 41.55 14.51
CA PHE A 184 -1.71 40.34 13.72
C PHE A 184 -2.11 40.45 12.24
N ALA A 185 -3.07 41.28 11.89
CA ALA A 185 -3.62 41.34 10.53
C ALA A 185 -4.03 42.77 10.15
N PRO A 186 -4.05 43.09 8.85
CA PRO A 186 -4.33 44.46 8.36
C PRO A 186 -5.70 45.04 8.75
N ASP A 187 -6.66 44.21 9.05
CA ASP A 187 -8.02 44.57 9.44
C ASP A 187 -8.19 44.88 10.93
N LEU A 188 -7.18 44.59 11.76
CA LEU A 188 -7.20 44.81 13.21
C LEU A 188 -6.39 46.08 13.58
N GLU A 189 -6.85 47.23 13.14
CA GLU A 189 -6.15 48.49 13.33
C GLU A 189 -6.14 48.98 14.78
N LEU A 190 -4.94 49.24 15.33
CA LEU A 190 -4.76 49.76 16.67
C LEU A 190 -5.04 51.26 16.80
N ALA A 191 -5.10 52.02 15.68
CA ALA A 191 -5.35 53.46 15.69
C ALA A 191 -6.69 53.84 16.33
N SER A 192 -7.68 52.94 16.37
CA SER A 192 -8.95 53.12 17.03
C SER A 192 -8.91 53.13 18.56
N ILE A 193 -7.71 52.86 19.18
CA ILE A 193 -7.53 52.69 20.62
C ILE A 193 -6.49 53.66 21.15
N PRO A 194 -6.88 54.89 21.64
CA PRO A 194 -5.94 55.98 21.86
C PRO A 194 -4.85 55.76 22.90
N LEU A 195 -5.05 54.94 23.95
CA LEU A 195 -4.13 54.79 25.07
C LEU A 195 -3.26 53.52 24.99
N GLY A 196 -3.56 52.58 24.10
CA GLY A 196 -2.90 51.25 24.07
C GLY A 196 -1.96 51.04 22.90
N VAL A 197 -2.02 51.85 21.84
CA VAL A 197 -1.35 51.62 20.57
C VAL A 197 0.16 51.41 20.75
N SER A 198 0.84 52.29 21.46
CA SER A 198 2.29 52.21 21.61
C SER A 198 2.75 51.04 22.46
N ALA A 199 2.02 50.70 23.53
CA ALA A 199 2.38 49.58 24.42
C ALA A 199 2.15 48.25 23.70
N LEU A 200 0.98 48.07 23.07
CA LEU A 200 0.67 46.81 22.35
C LEU A 200 1.59 46.60 21.15
N ARG A 201 1.83 47.65 20.37
CA ARG A 201 2.77 47.63 19.22
C ARG A 201 4.16 47.10 19.62
N TRP A 202 4.75 47.72 20.67
CA TRP A 202 6.08 47.36 21.12
C TRP A 202 6.10 45.97 21.77
N PHE A 203 5.05 45.60 22.48
CA PHE A 203 4.93 44.24 23.04
C PHE A 203 4.85 43.20 21.92
N GLU A 204 4.06 43.44 20.89
CA GLU A 204 3.96 42.60 19.71
C GLU A 204 5.33 42.48 18.98
N CYS A 205 6.03 43.61 18.79
CA CYS A 205 7.36 43.63 18.20
C CYS A 205 8.37 42.81 19.01
N VAL A 206 8.39 42.94 20.32
CA VAL A 206 9.30 42.19 21.22
C VAL A 206 9.01 40.69 21.16
N VAL A 207 7.75 40.31 21.19
CA VAL A 207 7.33 38.89 21.03
C VAL A 207 7.77 38.36 19.67
N GLY A 208 7.56 39.13 18.60
CA GLY A 208 8.00 38.81 17.24
C GLY A 208 9.52 38.61 17.12
N LEU A 209 10.31 39.52 17.65
CA LEU A 209 11.77 39.42 17.71
C LEU A 209 12.23 38.20 18.52
N GLY A 210 11.56 37.90 19.64
CA GLY A 210 11.83 36.72 20.41
C GLY A 210 11.60 35.41 19.63
N PHE A 211 10.55 35.36 18.81
CA PHE A 211 10.33 34.24 17.92
C PHE A 211 11.36 34.16 16.79
N LEU A 212 11.70 35.28 16.16
CA LEU A 212 12.70 35.35 15.10
C LEU A 212 14.05 34.79 15.58
N LEU A 213 14.54 35.29 16.70
CA LEU A 213 15.82 34.90 17.27
C LEU A 213 15.76 33.54 18.00
N GLY A 214 14.58 33.03 18.26
CA GLY A 214 14.39 31.81 19.04
C GLY A 214 14.73 31.95 20.54
N ILE A 215 14.64 33.15 21.08
CA ILE A 215 14.98 33.52 22.45
C ILE A 215 13.72 33.37 23.32
N TYR A 216 13.81 32.62 24.41
CA TYR A 216 12.72 32.41 25.39
C TYR A 216 11.36 32.06 24.73
N VAL A 217 11.37 31.23 23.74
CA VAL A 217 10.20 30.92 22.86
C VAL A 217 8.93 30.57 23.64
N ARG A 218 9.03 29.88 24.77
CA ARG A 218 7.87 29.58 25.62
C ARG A 218 7.26 30.83 26.27
N ILE A 219 8.09 31.78 26.65
CA ILE A 219 7.62 33.07 27.17
C ILE A 219 6.99 33.89 26.04
N CYS A 220 7.60 33.91 24.87
CA CYS A 220 7.01 34.54 23.68
C CYS A 220 5.66 33.89 23.31
N ALA A 221 5.54 32.57 23.43
CA ALA A 221 4.28 31.87 23.19
C ALA A 221 3.18 32.29 24.21
N LEU A 222 3.53 32.46 25.49
CA LEU A 222 2.61 33.04 26.48
C LEU A 222 2.24 34.49 26.12
N GLY A 223 3.21 35.29 25.65
CA GLY A 223 2.97 36.63 25.14
C GLY A 223 2.01 36.66 23.96
N LEU A 224 2.16 35.73 23.01
CA LEU A 224 1.25 35.56 21.88
C LEU A 224 -0.19 35.22 22.32
N LEU A 225 -0.32 34.28 23.28
CA LEU A 225 -1.63 33.90 23.83
C LEU A 225 -2.29 35.09 24.57
N LEU A 226 -1.49 35.89 25.31
CA LEU A 226 -1.97 37.10 25.97
C LEU A 226 -2.41 38.17 24.94
N LEU A 227 -1.62 38.40 23.88
CA LEU A 227 -1.99 39.30 22.79
C LEU A 227 -3.28 38.84 22.10
N THR A 228 -3.43 37.55 21.85
CA THR A 228 -4.66 36.99 21.27
C THR A 228 -5.86 37.20 22.19
N PHE A 229 -5.67 37.03 23.50
CA PHE A 229 -6.72 37.30 24.49
C PHE A 229 -7.10 38.80 24.53
N ILE A 230 -6.11 39.70 24.56
CA ILE A 230 -6.34 41.14 24.50
C ILE A 230 -7.06 41.50 23.20
N GLY A 231 -6.61 40.96 22.07
CA GLY A 231 -7.28 41.13 20.76
C GLY A 231 -8.74 40.68 20.78
N THR A 232 -9.06 39.59 21.47
CA THR A 232 -10.47 39.14 21.63
C THR A 232 -11.33 40.15 22.39
N ILE A 233 -10.76 40.85 23.36
CA ILE A 233 -11.49 41.91 24.07
C ILE A 233 -11.66 43.17 23.20
N LEU A 234 -10.62 43.52 22.45
CA LEU A 234 -10.58 44.75 21.68
C LEU A 234 -11.37 44.65 20.37
N PHE A 235 -11.21 43.58 19.63
CA PHE A 235 -11.73 43.40 18.27
C PHE A 235 -12.89 42.42 18.19
N GLN A 236 -13.29 41.79 19.31
CA GLN A 236 -14.45 40.90 19.43
C GLN A 236 -14.49 39.82 18.33
N SER A 237 -15.51 39.84 17.47
CA SER A 237 -15.72 38.86 16.40
C SER A 237 -14.66 38.87 15.29
N SER A 238 -14.00 40.03 15.06
CA SER A 238 -13.02 40.14 13.98
C SER A 238 -11.77 39.28 14.19
N ILE A 239 -11.32 39.13 15.45
CA ILE A 239 -10.15 38.29 15.75
C ILE A 239 -10.40 36.80 15.56
N TYR A 240 -11.66 36.33 15.55
CA TYR A 240 -11.96 34.90 15.38
C TYR A 240 -11.56 34.38 14.00
N ALA A 241 -11.33 35.26 13.05
CA ALA A 241 -10.76 34.90 11.74
C ALA A 241 -9.34 34.28 11.86
N TYR A 242 -8.60 34.63 12.90
CA TYR A 242 -7.19 34.21 13.13
C TYR A 242 -7.00 33.49 14.45
N GLY A 243 -7.86 33.73 15.41
CA GLY A 243 -7.71 33.35 16.82
C GLY A 243 -7.46 31.84 17.03
N GLY A 244 -8.16 30.99 16.30
CA GLY A 244 -7.98 29.54 16.40
C GLY A 244 -6.58 29.10 15.97
N ALA A 245 -6.06 29.65 14.89
CA ALA A 245 -4.70 29.36 14.41
C ALA A 245 -3.63 29.94 15.35
N LEU A 246 -3.80 31.19 15.81
CA LEU A 246 -2.89 31.85 16.75
C LEU A 246 -2.77 31.10 18.09
N VAL A 247 -3.91 30.70 18.68
CA VAL A 247 -3.92 29.90 19.91
C VAL A 247 -3.30 28.54 19.67
N GLY A 248 -3.62 27.91 18.54
CA GLY A 248 -3.06 26.60 18.20
C GLY A 248 -1.54 26.62 18.07
N VAL A 249 -0.98 27.59 17.37
CA VAL A 249 0.46 27.77 17.19
C VAL A 249 1.13 28.19 18.51
N GLY A 250 0.50 29.09 19.27
CA GLY A 250 0.98 29.50 20.58
C GLY A 250 1.11 28.33 21.54
N LEU A 251 0.09 27.46 21.65
CA LEU A 251 0.16 26.26 22.46
C LEU A 251 1.19 25.25 21.95
N TYR A 252 1.32 25.08 20.64
CA TYR A 252 2.34 24.20 20.08
C TYR A 252 3.77 24.66 20.48
N LEU A 253 4.09 25.95 20.29
CA LEU A 253 5.40 26.49 20.67
C LEU A 253 5.62 26.55 22.19
N LEU A 254 4.57 26.73 22.97
CA LEU A 254 4.63 26.66 24.43
C LEU A 254 5.09 25.26 24.90
N PHE A 255 4.54 24.20 24.30
CA PHE A 255 4.90 22.83 24.67
C PHE A 255 6.22 22.39 24.06
N GLN A 256 6.46 22.64 22.76
CA GLN A 256 7.64 22.15 22.06
C GLN A 256 8.88 23.05 22.16
N GLY A 257 8.70 24.34 22.47
CA GLY A 257 9.79 25.30 22.61
C GLY A 257 10.39 25.74 21.26
N ALA A 258 11.66 26.08 21.27
CA ALA A 258 12.35 26.71 20.13
C ALA A 258 12.60 25.79 18.92
N GLY A 259 12.69 24.48 19.15
CA GLY A 259 13.17 23.56 18.11
C GLY A 259 14.66 23.73 17.83
N SER A 260 15.08 23.49 16.58
CA SER A 260 16.43 23.77 16.07
C SER A 260 16.62 25.26 15.73
N TYR A 261 17.85 25.71 15.53
CA TYR A 261 18.19 27.09 15.11
C TYR A 261 17.70 28.19 16.08
N PHE A 262 18.19 28.21 17.30
CA PHE A 262 17.87 29.21 18.32
C PHE A 262 19.15 29.80 18.96
N LEU A 263 19.07 31.03 19.50
CA LEU A 263 20.13 31.60 20.28
C LEU A 263 20.01 31.12 21.73
N PRO A 264 20.99 30.34 22.25
CA PRO A 264 20.95 29.85 23.61
C PRO A 264 21.23 31.02 24.59
N LEU A 265 20.25 31.34 25.39
CA LEU A 265 20.41 32.24 26.52
C LEU A 265 20.26 31.47 27.84
N PRO A 266 20.99 31.84 28.90
CA PRO A 266 20.88 31.19 30.21
C PRO A 266 19.47 31.35 30.75
N SER A 267 18.86 30.23 31.16
CA SER A 267 17.54 30.23 31.80
C SER A 267 17.66 30.38 33.29
N HIS A 268 16.84 31.24 33.91
CA HIS A 268 16.77 31.36 35.34
C HIS A 268 16.28 30.03 35.96
N PRO A 269 16.88 29.55 37.10
CA PRO A 269 16.54 28.26 37.69
C PRO A 269 15.04 28.03 37.90
N ALA A 270 14.31 29.05 38.36
CA ALA A 270 12.86 28.95 38.58
C ALA A 270 12.05 28.62 37.33
N PHE A 271 12.55 28.87 36.12
CA PHE A 271 11.87 28.55 34.89
C PHE A 271 12.24 27.16 34.36
N ILE A 272 13.33 26.56 34.81
CA ILE A 272 13.80 25.25 34.34
C ILE A 272 12.77 24.15 34.66
N ASP A 273 12.21 24.15 35.84
CA ASP A 273 11.22 23.15 36.27
C ASP A 273 9.91 23.28 35.49
N ILE A 274 9.43 24.49 35.27
CA ILE A 274 8.24 24.77 34.46
C ILE A 274 8.50 24.37 33.00
N GLN A 275 9.65 24.70 32.46
CA GLN A 275 10.04 24.33 31.08
C GLN A 275 10.12 22.81 30.91
N SER A 276 10.65 22.11 31.91
CA SER A 276 10.74 20.65 31.89
C SER A 276 9.35 19.97 31.95
N ALA A 277 8.44 20.55 32.75
CA ALA A 277 7.07 20.07 32.85
C ALA A 277 6.29 20.27 31.54
N LEU A 278 6.41 21.43 30.91
CA LEU A 278 5.79 21.73 29.60
C LEU A 278 6.36 20.84 28.47
N ALA A 279 7.66 20.55 28.50
CA ALA A 279 8.32 19.70 27.54
C ALA A 279 7.87 18.21 27.60
N LYS A 280 7.24 17.78 28.69
CA LYS A 280 6.66 16.43 28.83
C LYS A 280 5.46 16.19 27.91
N VAL A 281 4.85 17.26 27.35
CA VAL A 281 3.76 17.09 26.39
C VAL A 281 4.30 16.56 25.06
N PRO A 282 3.88 15.36 24.63
CA PRO A 282 4.39 14.77 23.39
C PRO A 282 4.08 15.65 22.17
N ARG A 283 5.04 15.75 21.25
CA ARG A 283 4.90 16.50 19.98
C ARG A 283 3.58 16.15 19.27
N GLN A 284 3.20 14.87 19.26
CA GLN A 284 1.99 14.39 18.63
C GLN A 284 0.71 15.00 19.23
N ARG A 285 0.66 15.20 20.55
CA ARG A 285 -0.50 15.84 21.22
C ARG A 285 -0.55 17.33 20.94
N ALA A 286 0.58 18.02 20.99
CA ALA A 286 0.68 19.45 20.66
C ALA A 286 0.26 19.68 19.20
N GLN A 287 0.72 18.84 18.26
CA GLN A 287 0.36 18.87 16.86
C GLN A 287 -1.14 18.63 16.64
N ALA A 288 -1.73 17.65 17.34
CA ALA A 288 -3.17 17.37 17.25
C ALA A 288 -4.02 18.55 17.77
N LEU A 289 -3.58 19.20 18.85
CA LEU A 289 -4.28 20.36 19.40
C LEU A 289 -4.24 21.55 18.44
N MET A 290 -3.07 21.88 17.89
CA MET A 290 -2.91 22.95 16.90
C MET A 290 -3.77 22.66 15.66
N ARG A 291 -3.78 21.42 15.17
CA ARG A 291 -4.59 20.98 14.04
C ARG A 291 -6.09 21.20 14.28
N VAL A 292 -6.62 20.77 15.43
CA VAL A 292 -8.05 20.94 15.74
C VAL A 292 -8.42 22.40 15.78
N LEU A 293 -7.63 23.23 16.47
CA LEU A 293 -7.90 24.66 16.58
C LEU A 293 -7.84 25.39 15.24
N THR A 294 -6.86 25.05 14.39
CA THR A 294 -6.79 25.59 13.01
C THR A 294 -7.94 25.09 12.15
N GLY A 295 -8.32 23.82 12.25
CA GLY A 295 -9.45 23.29 11.49
C GLY A 295 -10.78 23.95 11.89
N VAL A 296 -10.99 24.21 13.19
CA VAL A 296 -12.13 25.00 13.69
C VAL A 296 -12.10 26.43 13.12
N ASN A 297 -10.91 27.05 13.04
CA ASN A 297 -10.74 28.37 12.46
C ASN A 297 -11.14 28.41 10.98
N ILE A 298 -10.64 27.48 10.15
CA ILE A 298 -10.98 27.42 8.71
C ILE A 298 -12.48 27.13 8.53
N PHE A 299 -13.04 26.23 9.32
CA PHE A 299 -14.47 25.95 9.32
C PHE A 299 -15.29 27.21 9.66
N TYR A 300 -14.87 27.97 10.68
CA TYR A 300 -15.49 29.22 11.08
C TYR A 300 -15.47 30.25 9.92
N LEU A 301 -14.33 30.40 9.25
CA LEU A 301 -14.19 31.31 8.09
C LEU A 301 -15.18 30.94 6.98
N ALA A 302 -15.26 29.66 6.61
CA ALA A 302 -16.19 29.21 5.57
C ALA A 302 -17.67 29.50 5.93
N VAL A 303 -18.07 29.23 7.18
CA VAL A 303 -19.46 29.38 7.61
C VAL A 303 -19.83 30.85 7.79
N VAL A 304 -19.03 31.59 8.50
CA VAL A 304 -19.38 32.96 8.91
C VAL A 304 -19.26 33.96 7.75
N PHE A 305 -18.12 33.94 7.05
CA PHE A 305 -17.81 34.93 6.01
C PHE A 305 -18.34 34.55 4.62
N LYS A 306 -18.55 33.28 4.31
CA LYS A 306 -18.98 32.87 2.98
C LYS A 306 -20.40 32.30 2.92
N VAL A 307 -20.87 31.58 3.98
CA VAL A 307 -22.26 31.12 3.99
C VAL A 307 -23.20 32.25 4.41
N PHE A 308 -22.86 33.01 5.46
CA PHE A 308 -23.73 34.08 5.95
C PHE A 308 -23.51 35.42 5.25
N GLN A 309 -22.36 35.68 4.67
CA GLN A 309 -22.04 36.94 3.98
C GLN A 309 -21.36 36.70 2.62
N PRO A 310 -21.98 36.00 1.67
CA PRO A 310 -21.35 35.66 0.38
C PRO A 310 -21.03 36.86 -0.49
N ASN A 311 -21.74 37.95 -0.30
CA ASN A 311 -21.64 39.16 -1.15
C ASN A 311 -20.24 39.78 -1.13
N LEU A 312 -19.54 39.75 0.01
CA LEU A 312 -18.18 40.29 0.09
C LEU A 312 -17.15 39.41 -0.64
N ALA A 313 -17.26 38.09 -0.55
CA ALA A 313 -16.41 37.20 -1.31
C ALA A 313 -16.68 37.31 -2.83
N ILE A 314 -17.93 37.46 -3.24
CA ILE A 314 -18.34 37.76 -4.64
C ILE A 314 -17.75 39.10 -5.09
N ALA A 315 -17.80 40.15 -4.21
CA ALA A 315 -17.21 41.45 -4.50
C ALA A 315 -15.72 41.37 -4.84
N ILE A 316 -14.93 40.64 -4.06
CA ILE A 316 -13.50 40.44 -4.31
C ILE A 316 -13.28 39.86 -5.72
N LEU A 317 -13.97 38.81 -6.07
CA LEU A 317 -13.83 38.17 -7.38
C LEU A 317 -14.29 39.06 -8.53
N THR A 318 -15.35 39.85 -8.31
CA THR A 318 -15.92 40.71 -9.34
C THR A 318 -15.07 41.97 -9.56
N ILE A 319 -14.62 42.59 -8.48
CA ILE A 319 -13.84 43.84 -8.56
C ILE A 319 -12.45 43.61 -9.14
N HIS A 320 -11.84 42.47 -8.82
CA HIS A 320 -10.53 42.09 -9.32
C HIS A 320 -10.59 41.22 -10.58
N GLU A 321 -11.76 41.08 -11.21
CA GLU A 321 -11.99 40.38 -12.49
C GLU A 321 -11.45 38.90 -12.46
N ILE A 322 -11.56 38.23 -11.33
CA ILE A 322 -11.07 36.86 -11.17
C ILE A 322 -12.11 35.86 -11.67
N HIS A 323 -11.86 35.27 -12.81
CA HIS A 323 -12.69 34.21 -13.41
C HIS A 323 -11.97 32.84 -13.35
N LEU A 324 -12.19 32.11 -12.29
CA LEU A 324 -11.58 30.79 -12.14
C LEU A 324 -12.24 29.81 -13.14
N MET A 325 -11.46 29.27 -14.09
CA MET A 325 -11.94 28.36 -15.14
C MET A 325 -13.15 28.88 -15.94
N GLY A 326 -13.31 30.19 -16.06
CA GLY A 326 -14.45 30.81 -16.77
C GLY A 326 -15.80 30.75 -16.01
N MET A 327 -15.79 30.40 -14.73
CA MET A 327 -16.96 30.37 -13.87
C MET A 327 -17.38 31.78 -13.44
N SER A 328 -18.67 32.00 -13.17
CA SER A 328 -19.14 33.26 -12.58
C SER A 328 -18.58 33.45 -11.16
N PRO A 329 -18.39 34.68 -10.69
CA PRO A 329 -17.95 35.00 -9.33
C PRO A 329 -18.83 34.36 -8.25
N GLU A 330 -20.14 34.25 -8.45
CA GLU A 330 -21.07 33.60 -7.53
C GLU A 330 -20.79 32.09 -7.45
N THR A 331 -20.65 31.41 -8.61
CA THR A 331 -20.37 29.97 -8.67
C THR A 331 -19.01 29.67 -8.06
N THR A 332 -18.01 30.50 -8.35
CA THR A 332 -16.67 30.39 -7.78
C THR A 332 -16.70 30.52 -6.26
N THR A 333 -17.43 31.51 -5.72
CA THR A 333 -17.60 31.70 -4.28
C THR A 333 -18.28 30.50 -3.62
N LEU A 334 -19.31 29.93 -4.24
CA LEU A 334 -19.96 28.71 -3.73
C LEU A 334 -18.97 27.54 -3.68
N LEU A 335 -18.19 27.32 -4.74
CA LEU A 335 -17.18 26.26 -4.77
C LEU A 335 -16.12 26.47 -3.69
N MET A 336 -15.59 27.68 -3.54
CA MET A 336 -14.64 28.02 -2.48
C MET A 336 -15.22 27.76 -1.09
N THR A 337 -16.47 28.14 -0.85
CA THR A 337 -17.18 27.89 0.41
C THR A 337 -17.25 26.38 0.72
N LEU A 338 -17.60 25.56 -0.26
CA LEU A 338 -17.67 24.10 -0.11
C LEU A 338 -16.29 23.49 0.16
N VAL A 339 -15.26 23.95 -0.53
CA VAL A 339 -13.88 23.51 -0.34
C VAL A 339 -13.37 23.84 1.07
N GLU A 340 -13.54 25.07 1.52
CA GLU A 340 -13.07 25.49 2.86
C GLU A 340 -13.86 24.81 3.98
N PHE A 341 -15.18 24.72 3.86
CA PHE A 341 -16.04 24.02 4.81
C PHE A 341 -15.59 22.57 5.00
N THR A 342 -15.42 21.87 3.87
CA THR A 342 -14.99 20.47 3.90
C THR A 342 -13.56 20.32 4.43
N SER A 343 -12.68 21.21 4.01
CA SER A 343 -11.27 21.19 4.44
C SER A 343 -11.15 21.43 5.94
N GLY A 344 -11.94 22.34 6.52
CA GLY A 344 -12.01 22.54 7.96
C GLY A 344 -12.35 21.25 8.71
N ILE A 345 -13.36 20.52 8.26
CA ILE A 345 -13.77 19.23 8.82
C ILE A 345 -12.66 18.18 8.68
N LEU A 346 -12.03 18.08 7.50
CA LEU A 346 -10.96 17.13 7.23
C LEU A 346 -9.71 17.41 8.09
N ILE A 347 -9.35 18.68 8.28
CA ILE A 347 -8.26 19.09 9.16
C ILE A 347 -8.57 18.70 10.60
N ILE A 348 -9.77 19.01 11.13
CA ILE A 348 -10.18 18.60 12.48
C ILE A 348 -10.09 17.09 12.64
N ALA A 349 -10.57 16.32 11.65
CA ALA A 349 -10.53 14.87 11.66
C ALA A 349 -9.10 14.29 11.47
N GLY A 350 -8.17 15.06 10.90
CA GLY A 350 -6.80 14.62 10.59
C GLY A 350 -6.75 13.64 9.42
N ILE A 351 -7.67 13.79 8.46
CA ILE A 351 -7.78 12.92 7.29
C ILE A 351 -7.06 13.57 6.11
N LEU A 352 -6.16 12.83 5.46
CA LEU A 352 -5.38 13.29 4.28
C LEU A 352 -4.71 14.66 4.45
N LEU A 353 -4.20 14.93 5.64
CA LEU A 353 -3.74 16.26 6.04
C LEU A 353 -2.59 16.78 5.18
N ARG A 354 -1.63 15.92 4.80
CA ARG A 354 -0.49 16.30 3.97
C ARG A 354 -0.87 16.78 2.56
N PRO A 355 -1.65 16.03 1.76
CA PRO A 355 -2.11 16.53 0.46
C PRO A 355 -2.99 17.76 0.58
N LEU A 356 -3.81 17.85 1.64
CA LEU A 356 -4.61 19.03 1.91
C LEU A 356 -3.76 20.27 2.23
N SER A 357 -2.67 20.09 2.97
CA SER A 357 -1.70 21.17 3.27
C SER A 357 -1.01 21.69 2.01
N LEU A 358 -0.63 20.79 1.09
CA LEU A 358 -0.07 21.19 -0.22
C LEU A 358 -1.09 21.97 -1.04
N PHE A 359 -2.34 21.54 -1.04
CA PHE A 359 -3.43 22.25 -1.70
C PHE A 359 -3.59 23.66 -1.15
N PHE A 360 -3.63 23.84 0.18
CA PHE A 360 -3.74 25.17 0.78
C PHE A 360 -2.53 26.05 0.51
N LEU A 361 -1.31 25.51 0.61
CA LEU A 361 -0.10 26.26 0.28
C LEU A 361 -0.15 26.78 -1.16
N PHE A 362 -0.55 25.92 -2.10
CA PHE A 362 -0.73 26.33 -3.50
C PHE A 362 -1.84 27.37 -3.65
N SER A 363 -2.99 27.17 -2.99
CA SER A 363 -4.12 28.09 -3.07
C SER A 363 -3.78 29.48 -2.52
N PHE A 364 -3.13 29.58 -1.38
CA PHE A 364 -2.70 30.86 -0.82
C PHE A 364 -1.70 31.59 -1.74
N LEU A 365 -0.73 30.86 -2.32
CA LEU A 365 0.20 31.46 -3.28
C LEU A 365 -0.50 31.89 -4.57
N LEU A 366 -1.47 31.11 -5.05
CA LEU A 366 -2.26 31.43 -6.24
C LEU A 366 -3.09 32.71 -6.01
N PHE A 367 -3.80 32.79 -4.87
CA PHE A 367 -4.61 33.97 -4.56
C PHE A 367 -3.73 35.19 -4.31
N ALA A 368 -2.59 35.08 -3.65
CA ALA A 368 -1.64 36.18 -3.52
C ALA A 368 -1.05 36.65 -4.86
N ALA A 369 -1.04 35.82 -5.89
CA ALA A 369 -0.66 36.21 -7.25
C ALA A 369 -1.81 36.86 -8.04
N LEU A 370 -3.05 36.55 -7.71
CA LEU A 370 -4.24 37.05 -8.41
C LEU A 370 -4.84 38.29 -7.75
N LEU A 371 -4.68 38.47 -6.45
CA LEU A 371 -5.21 39.55 -5.65
C LEU A 371 -4.13 40.59 -5.36
N PRO A 372 -4.49 41.85 -5.13
CA PRO A 372 -3.54 42.92 -4.77
C PRO A 372 -3.17 42.83 -3.28
N GLU A 373 -2.63 41.71 -2.86
CA GLU A 373 -2.19 41.45 -1.48
C GLU A 373 -0.71 41.02 -1.44
N SER A 374 -0.10 41.18 -0.27
CA SER A 374 1.24 40.62 -0.05
C SER A 374 1.20 39.12 0.06
N TRP A 375 2.12 38.41 -0.62
CA TRP A 375 2.28 36.99 -0.50
C TRP A 375 2.59 36.53 0.94
N MET A 376 3.09 37.41 1.80
CA MET A 376 3.35 37.16 3.22
C MET A 376 2.15 37.44 4.13
N ALA A 377 1.05 38.00 3.61
CA ALA A 377 -0.18 38.24 4.40
C ALA A 377 -0.74 36.95 5.01
N HIS A 378 -0.53 35.81 4.36
CA HIS A 378 -0.92 34.47 4.84
C HIS A 378 0.21 33.75 5.61
N ALA A 379 1.27 34.43 6.07
CA ALA A 379 2.44 33.80 6.69
C ALA A 379 2.10 32.85 7.84
N LEU A 380 1.13 33.18 8.70
CA LEU A 380 0.64 32.32 9.77
C LEU A 380 0.19 30.96 9.22
N PHE A 381 -0.65 30.98 8.20
CA PHE A 381 -1.19 29.75 7.60
C PHE A 381 -0.13 28.98 6.81
N TYR A 382 0.85 29.63 6.17
CA TYR A 382 1.99 28.94 5.60
C TYR A 382 2.74 28.11 6.64
N GLY A 383 3.06 28.72 7.79
CA GLY A 383 3.72 28.02 8.90
C GLY A 383 2.91 26.80 9.38
N VAL A 384 1.60 26.98 9.54
CA VAL A 384 0.71 25.90 10.00
C VAL A 384 0.61 24.78 8.96
N MET A 385 0.45 25.12 7.67
CA MET A 385 0.37 24.09 6.61
C MET A 385 1.69 23.35 6.42
N LEU A 386 2.84 24.01 6.52
CA LEU A 386 4.15 23.37 6.56
C LEU A 386 4.27 22.40 7.76
N SER A 387 3.76 22.81 8.93
CA SER A 387 3.71 21.95 10.10
C SER A 387 2.89 20.67 9.84
N PHE A 388 1.72 20.77 9.21
CA PHE A 388 0.90 19.63 8.86
C PHE A 388 1.52 18.74 7.77
N LEU A 389 2.24 19.35 6.84
CA LEU A 389 2.98 18.64 5.80
C LEU A 389 4.08 17.75 6.41
N PHE A 390 4.89 18.31 7.32
CA PHE A 390 6.02 17.59 7.91
C PHE A 390 5.61 16.66 9.05
N ASN A 391 4.92 17.16 10.08
CA ASN A 391 4.54 16.38 11.25
C ASN A 391 3.28 15.51 11.05
N GLY A 392 2.45 15.81 10.04
CA GLY A 392 1.16 15.14 9.83
C GLY A 392 0.12 15.49 10.89
N ALA A 393 -0.79 14.54 11.15
CA ALA A 393 -2.02 14.81 11.91
C ALA A 393 -1.84 14.89 13.44
N GLY A 394 -0.79 14.30 14.01
CA GLY A 394 -0.70 14.11 15.45
C GLY A 394 -1.78 13.18 16.03
N HIS A 395 -1.64 12.81 17.31
CA HIS A 395 -2.59 11.93 18.01
C HIS A 395 -2.83 12.40 19.44
N PHE A 396 -4.07 12.30 19.92
CA PHE A 396 -4.41 12.60 21.31
C PHE A 396 -4.16 11.43 22.26
N SER A 397 -4.28 10.19 21.77
CA SER A 397 -4.03 9.00 22.56
C SER A 397 -2.70 8.38 22.13
N MET A 398 -1.77 8.28 23.05
CA MET A 398 -0.71 7.28 22.97
C MET A 398 -1.17 6.05 23.73
N PRO A 399 -1.04 4.83 23.22
CA PRO A 399 -1.05 3.65 24.07
C PRO A 399 0.10 3.84 25.07
N GLU A 400 -0.12 3.59 26.35
CA GLU A 400 0.99 3.38 27.28
C GLU A 400 1.83 2.24 26.71
N ALA A 401 3.09 2.53 26.41
CA ALA A 401 3.99 1.51 25.90
C ALA A 401 4.29 0.56 27.06
N ASN A 402 3.80 -0.65 26.96
CA ASN A 402 4.41 -1.74 27.70
C ASN A 402 5.79 -1.96 27.07
N ASP A 403 6.86 -1.65 27.79
CA ASP A 403 8.26 -1.77 27.36
C ASP A 403 8.72 -3.24 27.21
N LYS A 404 7.84 -4.13 26.75
CA LYS A 404 8.18 -5.53 26.53
C LYS A 404 8.96 -5.68 25.23
N THR A 405 10.18 -6.21 25.35
CA THR A 405 10.92 -6.66 24.18
C THR A 405 10.20 -7.83 23.53
N ALA A 406 10.00 -7.78 22.24
CA ALA A 406 9.35 -8.86 21.50
C ALA A 406 9.99 -9.05 20.11
N ASN A 407 10.12 -10.30 19.71
CA ASN A 407 10.57 -10.70 18.37
C ASN A 407 9.35 -11.16 17.55
N ILE A 408 8.99 -10.41 16.53
CA ILE A 408 7.93 -10.79 15.60
C ILE A 408 8.59 -11.26 14.31
N VAL A 409 8.27 -12.48 13.89
CA VAL A 409 8.82 -13.09 12.67
C VAL A 409 7.69 -13.31 11.67
N ILE A 410 7.91 -12.87 10.42
CA ILE A 410 6.99 -13.07 9.31
C ILE A 410 7.65 -14.00 8.29
N LEU A 411 6.95 -15.09 7.92
CA LEU A 411 7.40 -16.02 6.89
C LEU A 411 6.65 -15.77 5.59
N GLY A 412 7.38 -15.44 4.52
CA GLY A 412 6.86 -15.25 3.17
C GLY A 412 6.97 -13.81 2.66
N GLY A 413 6.84 -13.65 1.33
CA GLY A 413 6.90 -12.37 0.62
C GLY A 413 5.60 -12.01 -0.10
N THR A 414 4.44 -12.48 0.39
CA THR A 414 3.14 -12.20 -0.22
C THR A 414 2.65 -10.78 0.06
N VAL A 415 1.60 -10.35 -0.64
CA VAL A 415 0.89 -9.09 -0.35
C VAL A 415 0.51 -9.02 1.14
N ALA A 416 0.00 -10.13 1.70
CA ALA A 416 -0.35 -10.20 3.13
C ALA A 416 0.87 -10.03 4.04
N ALA A 417 2.01 -10.69 3.74
CA ALA A 417 3.26 -10.55 4.51
C ALA A 417 3.74 -9.10 4.55
N ILE A 418 3.79 -8.46 3.41
CA ILE A 418 4.27 -7.08 3.28
C ILE A 418 3.36 -6.10 4.00
N HIS A 419 2.03 -6.25 3.85
CA HIS A 419 1.10 -5.38 4.57
C HIS A 419 1.07 -5.66 6.08
N ALA A 420 1.36 -6.88 6.53
CA ALA A 420 1.59 -7.18 7.95
C ALA A 420 2.85 -6.46 8.45
N ALA A 421 3.97 -6.58 7.73
CA ALA A 421 5.22 -5.90 8.07
C ALA A 421 5.05 -4.37 8.11
N MET A 422 4.48 -3.77 7.07
CA MET A 422 4.18 -2.33 7.01
C MET A 422 3.26 -1.88 8.16
N LYS A 423 2.30 -2.71 8.54
CA LYS A 423 1.39 -2.39 9.65
C LYS A 423 2.13 -2.43 10.98
N ILE A 424 2.96 -3.43 11.20
CA ILE A 424 3.78 -3.58 12.42
C ILE A 424 4.82 -2.45 12.50
N GLU A 425 5.55 -2.13 11.42
CA GLU A 425 6.50 -1.00 11.39
C GLU A 425 5.84 0.31 11.84
N ARG A 426 4.61 0.58 11.39
CA ARG A 426 3.86 1.77 11.80
C ARG A 426 3.45 1.75 13.28
N LEU A 427 3.17 0.57 13.82
CA LEU A 427 2.81 0.39 15.22
C LEU A 427 4.03 0.46 16.13
N ILE A 428 5.16 -0.11 15.68
CA ILE A 428 6.44 -0.01 16.37
C ILE A 428 6.88 1.46 16.44
N GLY A 429 6.82 2.20 15.33
CA GLY A 429 7.11 3.62 15.24
C GLY A 429 8.41 4.02 15.95
N GLN A 430 8.30 4.56 17.17
CA GLN A 430 9.42 4.98 18.01
C GLN A 430 9.86 3.92 19.04
N TYR A 431 9.20 2.77 19.10
CA TYR A 431 9.52 1.71 20.07
C TYR A 431 10.71 0.87 19.59
N THR A 432 11.84 0.99 20.27
CA THR A 432 13.08 0.26 19.95
C THR A 432 13.08 -1.18 20.46
N HIS A 433 12.08 -1.58 21.25
CA HIS A 433 12.06 -2.88 21.94
C HIS A 433 11.43 -4.02 21.14
N VAL A 434 10.74 -3.74 20.04
CA VAL A 434 10.17 -4.76 19.16
C VAL A 434 11.04 -4.96 17.93
N LYS A 435 11.53 -6.18 17.73
CA LYS A 435 12.32 -6.56 16.55
C LYS A 435 11.40 -7.26 15.56
N LEU A 436 11.30 -6.69 14.35
CA LEU A 436 10.55 -7.28 13.25
C LEU A 436 11.51 -7.92 12.26
N THR A 437 11.30 -9.20 11.97
CA THR A 437 12.08 -9.96 10.98
C THR A 437 11.16 -10.55 9.94
N LEU A 438 11.47 -10.37 8.65
CA LEU A 438 10.78 -10.98 7.52
C LEU A 438 11.74 -11.95 6.82
N ILE A 439 11.30 -13.19 6.63
CA ILE A 439 12.07 -14.27 6.00
C ILE A 439 11.40 -14.63 4.68
N HIS A 440 12.16 -14.52 3.60
CA HIS A 440 11.71 -14.87 2.25
C HIS A 440 12.91 -15.29 1.38
N ASN A 441 12.66 -16.13 0.39
CA ASN A 441 13.71 -16.63 -0.50
C ASN A 441 14.05 -15.67 -1.67
N GLN A 442 13.30 -14.60 -1.87
CA GLN A 442 13.55 -13.62 -2.93
C GLN A 442 13.67 -12.20 -2.36
N PRO A 443 14.53 -11.35 -2.96
CA PRO A 443 14.71 -9.96 -2.50
C PRO A 443 13.53 -9.04 -2.83
N ASN A 444 12.62 -9.49 -3.69
CA ASN A 444 11.50 -8.72 -4.20
C ASN A 444 10.16 -9.33 -3.82
N VAL A 445 9.17 -8.48 -3.62
CA VAL A 445 7.75 -8.89 -3.64
C VAL A 445 7.33 -9.07 -5.07
N LEU A 446 6.75 -10.21 -5.38
CA LEU A 446 6.13 -10.46 -6.67
C LEU A 446 4.63 -10.19 -6.59
N PHE A 447 4.13 -9.40 -7.54
CA PHE A 447 2.70 -9.14 -7.65
C PHE A 447 2.08 -10.09 -8.67
N TYR A 448 1.73 -11.28 -8.20
CA TYR A 448 1.24 -12.40 -9.02
C TYR A 448 0.12 -12.07 -10.02
N PRO A 449 -0.86 -11.18 -9.71
CA PRO A 449 -1.92 -10.83 -10.65
C PRO A 449 -1.44 -10.18 -11.96
N LEU A 450 -0.21 -9.67 -12.00
CA LEU A 450 0.37 -9.01 -13.17
C LEU A 450 1.22 -9.96 -14.04
N LEU A 451 1.48 -11.19 -13.60
CA LEU A 451 2.27 -12.15 -14.40
C LEU A 451 1.65 -12.50 -15.76
N PRO A 452 0.33 -12.69 -15.88
CA PRO A 452 -0.29 -12.87 -17.19
C PRO A 452 -0.01 -11.69 -18.15
N GLU A 453 -0.05 -10.44 -17.66
CA GLU A 453 0.23 -9.25 -18.47
C GLU A 453 1.70 -9.19 -18.93
N VAL A 454 2.62 -9.78 -18.18
CA VAL A 454 4.03 -9.94 -18.59
C VAL A 454 4.12 -10.97 -19.73
N ILE A 455 3.34 -12.05 -19.70
CA ILE A 455 3.25 -13.03 -20.80
C ILE A 455 2.75 -12.33 -22.06
N GLY A 456 1.64 -11.61 -21.98
CA GLY A 456 1.02 -10.90 -23.09
C GLY A 456 1.82 -9.71 -23.62
N GLY A 457 2.81 -9.21 -22.87
CA GLY A 457 3.61 -8.03 -23.24
C GLY A 457 2.91 -6.69 -23.00
N THR A 458 1.79 -6.70 -22.32
CA THR A 458 1.06 -5.49 -21.92
C THR A 458 1.65 -4.82 -20.67
N MET A 459 2.64 -5.46 -20.03
CA MET A 459 3.36 -4.93 -18.89
C MET A 459 4.86 -5.23 -18.94
N GLN A 460 5.65 -4.23 -18.59
CA GLN A 460 7.09 -4.40 -18.44
C GLN A 460 7.41 -5.35 -17.26
N PRO A 461 8.29 -6.34 -17.45
CA PRO A 461 8.62 -7.35 -16.42
C PRO A 461 9.04 -6.75 -15.08
N GLY A 462 9.84 -5.68 -15.11
CA GLY A 462 10.31 -4.97 -13.92
C GLY A 462 9.17 -4.35 -13.08
N ASN A 463 7.99 -4.11 -13.65
CA ASN A 463 6.87 -3.51 -12.93
C ASN A 463 6.06 -4.53 -12.11
N ALA A 464 6.19 -5.83 -12.40
CA ALA A 464 5.56 -6.89 -11.60
C ALA A 464 6.27 -7.17 -10.26
N VAL A 465 7.46 -6.60 -10.01
CA VAL A 465 8.25 -6.83 -8.79
C VAL A 465 8.59 -5.52 -8.08
N ASN A 466 8.72 -5.58 -6.75
CA ASN A 466 9.12 -4.44 -5.94
C ASN A 466 10.09 -4.88 -4.82
N PRO A 467 11.25 -4.21 -4.63
CA PRO A 467 12.23 -4.57 -3.61
C PRO A 467 11.66 -4.50 -2.19
N ILE A 468 11.72 -5.61 -1.43
CA ILE A 468 11.18 -5.71 -0.07
C ILE A 468 11.79 -4.65 0.85
N ARG A 469 13.11 -4.52 0.84
CA ARG A 469 13.85 -3.59 1.71
C ARG A 469 13.50 -2.12 1.47
N ARG A 470 12.97 -1.79 0.29
CA ARG A 470 12.48 -0.45 -0.02
C ARG A 470 11.10 -0.19 0.56
N ILE A 471 10.28 -1.23 0.65
CA ILE A 471 8.89 -1.14 1.15
C ILE A 471 8.87 -1.13 2.69
N VAL A 472 9.72 -1.95 3.31
CA VAL A 472 9.81 -2.13 4.77
C VAL A 472 11.24 -1.88 5.25
N PRO A 473 11.68 -0.60 5.29
CA PRO A 473 13.08 -0.23 5.53
C PRO A 473 13.55 -0.53 6.96
N ASN A 474 12.64 -0.58 7.94
CA ASN A 474 12.95 -0.82 9.35
C ASN A 474 12.83 -2.30 9.75
N THR A 475 12.46 -3.18 8.80
CA THR A 475 12.33 -4.62 9.02
C THR A 475 13.64 -5.33 8.68
N ARG A 476 14.11 -6.21 9.56
CA ARG A 476 15.22 -7.10 9.24
C ARG A 476 14.78 -8.13 8.21
N VAL A 477 15.22 -8.01 6.96
CA VAL A 477 14.90 -8.97 5.90
C VAL A 477 16.01 -10.01 5.80
N ILE A 478 15.67 -11.28 5.95
CA ILE A 478 16.55 -12.43 5.78
C ILE A 478 16.13 -13.14 4.49
N LEU A 479 17.08 -13.28 3.56
CA LEU A 479 16.88 -14.05 2.34
C LEU A 479 17.31 -15.49 2.59
N GLY A 480 16.39 -16.42 2.41
CA GLY A 480 16.67 -17.85 2.62
C GLY A 480 15.39 -18.69 2.64
N ASP A 481 15.58 -20.00 2.63
CA ASP A 481 14.53 -20.98 2.66
C ASP A 481 14.28 -21.45 4.09
N VAL A 482 13.02 -21.57 4.47
CA VAL A 482 12.60 -22.09 5.76
C VAL A 482 12.73 -23.60 5.72
N LEU A 483 13.60 -24.15 6.58
CA LEU A 483 13.85 -25.59 6.69
C LEU A 483 12.94 -26.27 7.70
N ASP A 484 12.72 -25.61 8.85
CA ASP A 484 11.99 -26.18 9.96
C ASP A 484 11.39 -25.08 10.86
N ILE A 485 10.25 -25.37 11.45
CA ILE A 485 9.58 -24.49 12.42
C ILE A 485 9.38 -25.28 13.70
N ASN A 486 10.22 -25.04 14.69
CA ASN A 486 10.03 -25.63 16.03
C ASN A 486 9.11 -24.71 16.84
N SER A 487 7.87 -25.12 17.01
CA SER A 487 6.85 -24.37 17.74
C SER A 487 6.99 -24.48 19.26
N THR A 488 7.64 -25.55 19.78
CA THR A 488 7.89 -25.74 21.21
C THR A 488 8.97 -24.79 21.70
N ASP A 489 10.11 -24.75 21.01
CA ASP A 489 11.23 -23.88 21.34
C ASP A 489 11.08 -22.47 20.77
N LYS A 490 10.02 -22.22 19.99
CA LYS A 490 9.75 -20.96 19.29
C LYS A 490 10.91 -20.48 18.42
N VAL A 491 11.41 -21.34 17.58
CA VAL A 491 12.55 -21.07 16.70
C VAL A 491 12.24 -21.49 15.26
N VAL A 492 12.56 -20.62 14.31
CA VAL A 492 12.53 -20.93 12.87
C VAL A 492 13.94 -21.19 12.40
N LYS A 493 14.18 -22.33 11.76
CA LYS A 493 15.45 -22.66 11.11
C LYS A 493 15.41 -22.25 9.65
N VAL A 494 16.39 -21.49 9.23
CA VAL A 494 16.47 -20.91 7.88
C VAL A 494 17.83 -21.25 7.28
N ASN A 495 17.82 -21.74 6.06
CA ASN A 495 19.03 -21.78 5.23
C ASN A 495 19.12 -20.46 4.49
N SER A 496 20.07 -19.62 4.88
CA SER A 496 20.28 -18.32 4.26
C SER A 496 20.88 -18.49 2.86
N HIS A 497 20.69 -17.48 1.99
CA HIS A 497 21.23 -17.49 0.63
C HIS A 497 22.76 -17.63 0.53
N ASP A 498 23.48 -17.36 1.63
CA ASP A 498 24.91 -17.58 1.79
C ASP A 498 25.21 -18.93 2.50
N GLU A 499 24.29 -19.89 2.44
CA GLU A 499 24.38 -21.26 2.97
C GLU A 499 24.57 -21.36 4.49
N ARG A 500 24.29 -20.32 5.24
CA ARG A 500 24.33 -20.34 6.71
C ARG A 500 23.02 -20.85 7.29
N LEU A 501 23.12 -21.80 8.19
CA LEU A 501 21.98 -22.21 9.01
C LEU A 501 21.76 -21.20 10.13
N LEU A 502 20.63 -20.49 10.05
CA LEU A 502 20.22 -19.51 11.05
C LEU A 502 19.08 -20.06 11.89
N SER A 503 19.17 -19.89 13.21
CA SER A 503 18.10 -20.15 14.16
C SER A 503 17.51 -18.82 14.63
N ILE A 504 16.27 -18.54 14.25
CA ILE A 504 15.62 -17.24 14.49
C ILE A 504 14.55 -17.45 15.57
N PRO A 505 14.73 -16.93 16.79
CA PRO A 505 13.73 -17.01 17.85
C PRO A 505 12.58 -16.04 17.57
N TYR A 506 11.37 -16.42 17.99
CA TYR A 506 10.18 -15.59 17.88
C TYR A 506 9.30 -15.63 19.14
N ASP A 507 8.67 -14.50 19.44
CA ASP A 507 7.58 -14.41 20.39
C ASP A 507 6.22 -14.48 19.69
N GLN A 508 6.16 -13.97 18.45
CA GLN A 508 5.01 -14.04 17.58
C GLN A 508 5.48 -14.46 16.16
N LEU A 509 4.82 -15.44 15.58
CA LEU A 509 5.12 -15.95 14.23
C LEU A 509 3.93 -15.74 13.30
N ILE A 510 4.15 -15.07 12.18
CA ILE A 510 3.14 -14.85 11.16
C ILE A 510 3.46 -15.69 9.94
N LEU A 511 2.57 -16.63 9.62
CA LEU A 511 2.64 -17.47 8.43
C LEU A 511 1.87 -16.77 7.30
N ALA A 512 2.60 -16.05 6.45
CA ALA A 512 2.02 -15.35 5.30
C ALA A 512 2.47 -16.04 4.01
N LEU A 513 1.95 -17.23 3.83
CA LEU A 513 2.39 -18.21 2.84
C LEU A 513 1.87 -17.85 1.45
N PHE A 514 2.66 -18.19 0.44
CA PHE A 514 2.23 -18.23 -0.94
C PHE A 514 2.11 -19.68 -1.41
N LEU A 515 1.21 -19.90 -2.36
CA LEU A 515 1.08 -21.19 -3.01
C LEU A 515 2.25 -21.37 -3.98
N VAL A 516 2.83 -22.55 -3.98
CA VAL A 516 3.87 -22.96 -4.94
C VAL A 516 3.24 -23.74 -6.09
N PRO A 517 3.87 -23.78 -7.27
CA PRO A 517 3.37 -24.60 -8.37
C PRO A 517 3.26 -26.07 -7.97
N ASN A 518 2.10 -26.67 -8.24
CA ASN A 518 1.93 -28.10 -8.05
C ASN A 518 2.43 -28.84 -9.31
N LEU A 519 3.69 -29.20 -9.30
CA LEU A 519 4.34 -29.90 -10.43
C LEU A 519 3.96 -31.37 -10.53
N ASN A 520 3.44 -31.95 -9.45
CA ASN A 520 3.06 -33.37 -9.38
C ASN A 520 1.54 -33.60 -9.48
N ARG A 521 0.77 -32.58 -9.89
CA ARG A 521 -0.70 -32.68 -9.98
C ARG A 521 -1.15 -33.75 -10.95
N TYR A 522 -0.48 -33.81 -12.09
CA TYR A 522 -0.72 -34.78 -13.15
C TYR A 522 0.60 -35.41 -13.60
N PRO A 523 0.64 -36.70 -13.98
CA PRO A 523 1.79 -37.34 -14.60
C PRO A 523 2.29 -36.53 -15.81
N GLY A 524 3.59 -36.30 -15.87
CA GLY A 524 4.23 -35.53 -16.97
C GLY A 524 4.11 -34.02 -16.86
N LEU A 525 3.35 -33.45 -15.90
CA LEU A 525 3.21 -32.01 -15.75
C LEU A 525 4.54 -31.29 -15.51
N MET A 526 5.39 -31.87 -14.65
CA MET A 526 6.72 -31.34 -14.35
C MET A 526 7.65 -31.30 -15.57
N ALA A 527 7.56 -32.32 -16.44
CA ALA A 527 8.44 -32.48 -17.58
C ALA A 527 8.01 -31.64 -18.81
N HIS A 528 6.71 -31.43 -18.98
CA HIS A 528 6.12 -30.94 -20.24
C HIS A 528 5.29 -29.68 -20.11
N ALA A 529 5.16 -29.09 -18.92
CA ALA A 529 4.42 -27.85 -18.68
C ALA A 529 5.25 -26.82 -17.90
N SER A 530 5.09 -25.55 -18.24
CA SER A 530 5.79 -24.43 -17.57
C SER A 530 4.88 -23.77 -16.54
N PRO A 531 5.32 -23.64 -15.27
CA PRO A 531 4.55 -22.96 -14.24
C PRO A 531 4.57 -21.44 -14.41
N ILE A 532 3.57 -20.74 -13.89
CA ILE A 532 3.53 -19.27 -13.79
C ILE A 532 3.79 -18.87 -12.35
N ASN A 533 5.02 -18.80 -11.93
CA ASN A 533 5.38 -18.50 -10.54
C ASN A 533 6.36 -17.33 -10.36
N SER A 534 7.04 -16.93 -11.40
CA SER A 534 8.01 -15.84 -11.40
C SER A 534 7.92 -15.00 -12.67
N VAL A 535 8.58 -13.85 -12.67
CA VAL A 535 8.75 -13.05 -13.90
C VAL A 535 9.57 -13.81 -14.93
N GLY A 536 10.54 -14.59 -14.50
CA GLY A 536 11.34 -15.45 -15.38
C GLY A 536 10.47 -16.49 -16.08
N ASP A 537 9.54 -17.13 -15.38
CA ASP A 537 8.59 -18.08 -15.97
C ASP A 537 7.69 -17.41 -17.01
N ALA A 538 7.17 -16.21 -16.71
CA ALA A 538 6.33 -15.45 -17.63
C ALA A 538 7.09 -15.11 -18.94
N LEU A 539 8.34 -14.68 -18.83
CA LEU A 539 9.20 -14.40 -19.99
C LEU A 539 9.56 -15.68 -20.76
N PHE A 540 9.82 -16.77 -20.05
CA PHE A 540 10.08 -18.08 -20.65
C PHE A 540 8.85 -18.58 -21.43
N ILE A 541 7.64 -18.50 -20.85
CA ILE A 541 6.39 -18.86 -21.50
C ILE A 541 6.20 -18.04 -22.77
N ARG A 542 6.37 -16.71 -22.69
CA ARG A 542 6.29 -15.81 -23.85
C ARG A 542 7.26 -16.24 -24.95
N LYS A 543 8.53 -16.50 -24.59
CA LYS A 543 9.53 -17.00 -25.55
C LYS A 543 9.11 -18.30 -26.18
N GLN A 544 8.67 -19.27 -25.38
CA GLN A 544 8.27 -20.59 -25.86
C GLN A 544 7.09 -20.54 -26.80
N ILE A 545 6.14 -19.62 -26.61
CA ILE A 545 5.01 -19.43 -27.54
C ILE A 545 5.53 -18.86 -28.85
N MET A 546 6.36 -17.81 -28.82
CA MET A 546 6.88 -17.19 -30.03
C MET A 546 7.82 -18.13 -30.82
N ASP A 547 8.65 -18.91 -30.12
CA ASP A 547 9.50 -19.94 -30.77
C ASP A 547 8.66 -20.97 -31.57
N ARG A 548 7.43 -21.29 -31.06
CA ARG A 548 6.51 -22.19 -31.77
C ARG A 548 5.82 -21.54 -32.95
N VAL A 549 5.53 -20.28 -32.87
CA VAL A 549 5.02 -19.49 -34.01
C VAL A 549 6.07 -19.43 -35.11
N GLU A 550 7.34 -19.17 -34.77
CA GLU A 550 8.47 -19.21 -35.73
C GLU A 550 8.64 -20.60 -36.33
N ALA A 551 8.56 -21.66 -35.56
CA ALA A 551 8.65 -23.03 -36.06
C ALA A 551 7.45 -23.39 -36.96
N ALA A 552 6.26 -22.88 -36.64
CA ALA A 552 5.06 -23.11 -37.43
C ALA A 552 5.09 -22.37 -38.77
N GLU A 553 5.77 -21.23 -38.91
CA GLU A 553 5.98 -20.48 -40.13
C GLU A 553 6.76 -21.32 -41.18
N LEU A 554 7.70 -22.14 -40.67
CA LEU A 554 8.55 -22.99 -41.54
C LEU A 554 8.00 -24.41 -41.73
N GLU A 555 7.00 -24.84 -40.95
CA GLU A 555 6.48 -26.21 -40.99
C GLU A 555 5.56 -26.44 -42.18
N THR A 556 5.83 -27.51 -42.94
CA THR A 556 5.07 -27.87 -44.14
C THR A 556 3.88 -28.81 -43.86
N SER A 557 3.97 -29.62 -42.77
CA SER A 557 2.90 -30.55 -42.40
C SER A 557 1.76 -29.83 -41.69
N PRO A 558 0.53 -29.85 -42.22
CA PRO A 558 -0.61 -29.20 -41.59
C PRO A 558 -0.84 -29.65 -40.14
N GLN A 559 -0.77 -30.96 -39.86
CA GLN A 559 -1.01 -31.53 -38.56
C GLN A 559 0.05 -31.07 -37.49
N LYS A 560 1.31 -30.99 -37.94
CA LYS A 560 2.37 -30.48 -37.04
C LYS A 560 2.25 -28.98 -36.80
N ARG A 561 1.88 -28.23 -37.82
CA ARG A 561 1.63 -26.80 -37.76
C ARG A 561 0.49 -26.49 -36.81
N ASP A 562 -0.65 -27.18 -36.94
CA ASP A 562 -1.81 -27.02 -36.07
C ASP A 562 -1.44 -27.32 -34.62
N ARG A 563 -0.64 -28.36 -34.40
CA ARG A 563 -0.13 -28.68 -33.05
C ARG A 563 0.75 -27.55 -32.51
N LEU A 564 1.69 -27.02 -33.27
CA LEU A 564 2.59 -25.94 -32.86
C LEU A 564 1.82 -24.67 -32.51
N LEU A 565 0.71 -24.40 -33.17
CA LEU A 565 -0.15 -23.24 -32.94
C LEU A 565 -1.26 -23.51 -31.90
N THR A 566 -1.24 -24.66 -31.22
CA THR A 566 -2.19 -25.00 -30.16
C THR A 566 -1.51 -24.88 -28.80
N PHE A 567 -2.00 -23.99 -27.95
CA PHE A 567 -1.48 -23.70 -26.62
C PHE A 567 -2.50 -24.09 -25.55
N ALA A 568 -2.05 -24.75 -24.49
CA ALA A 568 -2.92 -25.20 -23.42
C ALA A 568 -2.58 -24.49 -22.10
N VAL A 569 -3.59 -24.03 -21.39
CA VAL A 569 -3.46 -23.54 -20.00
C VAL A 569 -4.23 -24.50 -19.10
N ILE A 570 -3.56 -25.04 -18.09
CA ILE A 570 -4.16 -25.98 -17.11
C ILE A 570 -4.23 -25.30 -15.76
N GLY A 571 -5.41 -25.28 -15.17
CA GLY A 571 -5.65 -24.70 -13.84
C GLY A 571 -6.96 -23.97 -13.77
N SER A 572 -7.32 -23.57 -12.55
CA SER A 572 -8.53 -22.79 -12.27
C SER A 572 -8.22 -21.43 -11.68
N GLY A 573 -9.20 -20.55 -11.73
CA GLY A 573 -9.11 -19.24 -11.12
C GLY A 573 -8.62 -18.13 -12.09
N GLN A 574 -8.51 -16.95 -11.52
CA GLN A 574 -8.22 -15.72 -12.27
C GLN A 574 -6.92 -15.80 -13.09
N ARG A 575 -5.87 -16.41 -12.52
CA ARG A 575 -4.56 -16.48 -13.17
C ARG A 575 -4.58 -17.31 -14.45
N ALA A 576 -5.24 -18.48 -14.42
CA ALA A 576 -5.38 -19.34 -15.58
C ALA A 576 -6.18 -18.64 -16.69
N CYS A 577 -7.33 -18.04 -16.36
CA CYS A 577 -8.16 -17.29 -17.28
C CYS A 577 -7.43 -16.10 -17.91
N ALA A 578 -6.74 -15.32 -17.06
CA ALA A 578 -5.97 -14.16 -17.52
C ALA A 578 -4.80 -14.58 -18.44
N SER A 579 -4.11 -15.69 -18.12
CA SER A 579 -3.02 -16.17 -18.96
C SER A 579 -3.50 -16.66 -20.33
N ALA A 580 -4.63 -17.36 -20.38
CA ALA A 580 -5.19 -17.81 -21.65
C ALA A 580 -5.60 -16.62 -22.54
N GLU A 581 -6.21 -15.60 -21.94
CA GLU A 581 -6.62 -14.40 -22.66
C GLU A 581 -5.40 -13.58 -23.12
N GLU A 582 -4.40 -13.37 -22.27
CA GLU A 582 -3.18 -12.62 -22.61
C GLU A 582 -2.34 -13.33 -23.70
N ILE A 583 -2.31 -14.67 -23.71
CA ILE A 583 -1.69 -15.45 -24.78
C ILE A 583 -2.44 -15.20 -26.10
N THR A 584 -3.75 -15.26 -26.09
CA THR A 584 -4.56 -14.99 -27.30
C THR A 584 -4.36 -13.57 -27.80
N GLN A 585 -4.34 -12.58 -26.89
CA GLN A 585 -4.12 -11.17 -27.24
C GLN A 585 -2.72 -10.94 -27.81
N MET A 586 -1.69 -11.61 -27.28
CA MET A 586 -0.33 -11.55 -27.80
C MET A 586 -0.27 -12.08 -29.23
N LEU A 587 -0.90 -13.22 -29.49
CA LEU A 587 -0.94 -13.83 -30.83
C LEU A 587 -1.73 -12.96 -31.83
N GLU A 588 -2.84 -12.35 -31.43
CA GLU A 588 -3.58 -11.38 -32.23
C GLU A 588 -2.73 -10.14 -32.56
N THR A 589 -1.91 -9.69 -31.58
CA THR A 589 -0.97 -8.58 -31.80
C THR A 589 0.16 -8.97 -32.78
N ALA A 590 0.64 -10.21 -32.72
CA ALA A 590 1.68 -10.75 -33.61
C ALA A 590 1.17 -11.08 -35.02
N LYS A 591 -0.12 -11.34 -35.17
CA LYS A 591 -0.76 -11.75 -36.43
C LYS A 591 -0.36 -10.94 -37.68
N PRO A 592 -0.25 -9.59 -37.63
CA PRO A 592 0.19 -8.84 -38.81
C PRO A 592 1.61 -9.16 -39.28
N SER A 593 2.47 -9.63 -38.35
CA SER A 593 3.89 -9.89 -38.60
C SER A 593 4.17 -11.32 -39.08
N TYR A 594 3.24 -12.27 -38.85
CA TYR A 594 3.42 -13.69 -39.15
C TYR A 594 2.38 -14.18 -40.16
N GLY A 595 2.84 -14.74 -41.27
CA GLY A 595 1.97 -15.32 -42.31
C GLY A 595 1.13 -16.46 -41.78
N VAL A 596 1.74 -17.36 -41.05
CA VAL A 596 1.07 -18.53 -40.46
C VAL A 596 -0.10 -18.16 -39.53
N LEU A 597 0.03 -17.10 -38.76
CA LEU A 597 -1.07 -16.65 -37.87
C LEU A 597 -2.22 -16.02 -38.65
N ARG A 598 -1.93 -15.38 -39.81
CA ARG A 598 -2.97 -14.80 -40.67
C ARG A 598 -3.74 -15.88 -41.42
N ASP A 599 -3.05 -16.90 -41.94
CA ASP A 599 -3.60 -17.86 -42.86
C ASP A 599 -4.22 -19.07 -42.19
N HIS A 600 -3.69 -19.46 -40.99
CA HIS A 600 -4.12 -20.67 -40.30
C HIS A 600 -4.73 -20.38 -38.90
N GLY A 601 -4.47 -19.21 -38.34
CA GLY A 601 -4.91 -18.87 -36.99
C GLY A 601 -4.15 -19.65 -35.86
N TRP A 602 -4.74 -19.73 -34.68
CA TRP A 602 -4.20 -20.46 -33.54
C TRP A 602 -5.32 -20.95 -32.61
N ASN A 603 -4.97 -21.84 -31.68
CA ASN A 603 -5.89 -22.33 -30.67
C ASN A 603 -5.30 -22.10 -29.25
N VAL A 604 -6.09 -21.52 -28.34
CA VAL A 604 -5.76 -21.43 -26.92
C VAL A 604 -6.83 -22.17 -26.13
N HIS A 605 -6.43 -23.27 -25.48
CA HIS A 605 -7.31 -24.15 -24.73
C HIS A 605 -7.16 -23.89 -23.24
N LEU A 606 -8.26 -23.73 -22.51
CA LEU A 606 -8.28 -23.65 -21.04
C LEU A 606 -8.94 -24.90 -20.47
N TYR A 607 -8.17 -25.71 -19.75
CA TYR A 607 -8.62 -26.88 -19.01
C TYR A 607 -8.75 -26.54 -17.54
N GLU A 608 -9.98 -26.46 -17.01
CA GLU A 608 -10.21 -26.15 -15.62
C GLU A 608 -9.90 -27.37 -14.73
N ASP A 609 -9.19 -27.17 -13.61
CA ASP A 609 -8.99 -28.22 -12.60
C ASP A 609 -10.29 -28.42 -11.80
N ILE A 610 -11.02 -29.47 -12.13
CA ILE A 610 -12.34 -29.80 -11.53
C ILE A 610 -12.23 -30.04 -10.02
N LYS A 611 -11.08 -30.48 -9.50
CA LYS A 611 -10.85 -30.73 -8.08
C LYS A 611 -10.62 -29.46 -7.26
N VAL A 612 -10.39 -28.35 -7.92
CA VAL A 612 -10.31 -27.02 -7.32
C VAL A 612 -11.31 -26.11 -8.02
N PRO A 613 -12.61 -26.32 -7.80
CA PRO A 613 -13.62 -25.57 -8.53
C PRO A 613 -13.53 -24.09 -8.22
N PHE A 614 -13.79 -23.29 -9.23
CA PHE A 614 -13.96 -21.84 -9.17
C PHE A 614 -15.30 -21.50 -8.44
N SER A 615 -15.46 -22.00 -7.20
CA SER A 615 -16.75 -22.28 -6.59
C SER A 615 -17.42 -21.09 -5.90
N ASP A 616 -16.77 -19.93 -5.79
CA ASP A 616 -17.29 -18.83 -4.98
C ASP A 616 -17.59 -17.54 -5.76
N PHE A 617 -17.44 -17.56 -7.09
CA PHE A 617 -18.07 -16.54 -7.90
C PHE A 617 -19.54 -16.89 -8.12
N GLU A 618 -20.40 -15.90 -7.87
CA GLU A 618 -21.80 -16.00 -8.22
C GLU A 618 -21.95 -16.53 -9.66
N ALA A 619 -22.91 -17.41 -9.89
CA ALA A 619 -23.12 -18.07 -11.19
C ALA A 619 -23.12 -17.08 -12.38
N ASP A 620 -23.61 -15.84 -12.15
CA ASP A 620 -23.61 -14.75 -13.12
C ASP A 620 -22.22 -14.34 -13.60
N ILE A 621 -21.24 -14.30 -12.67
CA ILE A 621 -19.86 -13.92 -13.00
C ILE A 621 -19.20 -15.03 -13.79
N LYS A 622 -19.46 -16.29 -13.41
CA LYS A 622 -18.94 -17.45 -14.16
C LYS A 622 -19.44 -17.48 -15.60
N ALA A 623 -20.75 -17.34 -15.79
CA ALA A 623 -21.35 -17.34 -17.14
C ALA A 623 -20.83 -16.18 -18.02
N ARG A 624 -20.64 -14.99 -17.41
CA ARG A 624 -20.06 -13.84 -18.13
C ARG A 624 -18.59 -14.02 -18.43
N ARG A 625 -17.83 -14.59 -17.50
CA ARG A 625 -16.41 -14.94 -17.69
C ARG A 625 -16.25 -15.88 -18.88
N ASP A 626 -17.01 -16.95 -18.90
CA ASP A 626 -16.93 -17.97 -19.93
C ASP A 626 -17.26 -17.37 -21.30
N ARG A 627 -18.32 -16.59 -21.38
CA ARG A 627 -18.66 -15.86 -22.63
C ARG A 627 -17.53 -14.93 -23.07
N ARG A 628 -16.94 -14.17 -22.15
CA ARG A 628 -15.84 -13.25 -22.47
C ARG A 628 -14.57 -13.95 -22.93
N LEU A 629 -14.24 -15.10 -22.34
CA LEU A 629 -13.11 -15.90 -22.80
C LEU A 629 -13.37 -16.49 -24.20
N LEU A 630 -14.58 -16.94 -24.48
CA LEU A 630 -14.97 -17.39 -25.83
C LEU A 630 -14.93 -16.24 -26.84
N ASP A 631 -15.44 -15.04 -26.47
CA ASP A 631 -15.36 -13.83 -27.30
C ASP A 631 -13.90 -13.42 -27.57
N ALA A 632 -12.97 -13.70 -26.66
CA ALA A 632 -11.54 -13.48 -26.81
C ALA A 632 -10.84 -14.55 -27.66
N GLY A 633 -11.53 -15.63 -28.05
CA GLY A 633 -10.95 -16.71 -28.82
C GLY A 633 -10.35 -17.85 -28.00
N VAL A 634 -10.56 -17.88 -26.69
CA VAL A 634 -10.14 -18.99 -25.82
C VAL A 634 -11.18 -20.09 -25.86
N GLN A 635 -10.74 -21.32 -26.12
CA GLN A 635 -11.60 -22.50 -26.10
C GLN A 635 -11.67 -23.10 -24.71
N LEU A 636 -12.87 -23.27 -24.16
CA LEU A 636 -13.12 -23.79 -22.82
C LEU A 636 -13.55 -25.25 -22.87
N PHE A 637 -12.97 -26.08 -22.01
CA PHE A 637 -13.26 -27.50 -21.90
C PHE A 637 -13.64 -27.85 -20.44
N PRO A 638 -14.85 -27.47 -19.99
CA PRO A 638 -15.24 -27.63 -18.59
C PRO A 638 -15.47 -29.10 -18.18
N ASP A 639 -15.78 -29.98 -19.15
CA ASP A 639 -16.14 -31.38 -18.88
C ASP A 639 -14.98 -32.36 -19.09
N LEU A 640 -13.82 -31.88 -19.52
CA LEU A 640 -12.64 -32.72 -19.75
C LEU A 640 -11.67 -32.63 -18.58
N GLU A 641 -11.56 -33.73 -17.83
CA GLU A 641 -10.58 -33.85 -16.75
C GLU A 641 -9.24 -34.35 -17.29
N VAL A 642 -8.17 -33.57 -17.05
CA VAL A 642 -6.81 -33.94 -17.42
C VAL A 642 -6.34 -35.13 -16.59
N SER A 643 -5.79 -36.16 -17.24
CA SER A 643 -5.20 -37.34 -16.58
C SER A 643 -3.67 -37.32 -16.63
N ALA A 644 -3.08 -36.88 -17.75
CA ALA A 644 -1.62 -36.83 -17.91
C ALA A 644 -1.22 -35.80 -18.99
N ILE A 645 0.04 -35.41 -19.02
CA ILE A 645 0.64 -34.54 -20.02
C ILE A 645 1.85 -35.25 -20.61
N THR A 646 1.91 -35.25 -21.93
CA THR A 646 3.06 -35.75 -22.69
C THR A 646 3.72 -34.60 -23.44
N GLN A 647 4.81 -34.87 -24.11
CA GLN A 647 5.54 -33.87 -24.89
C GLN A 647 4.64 -33.16 -25.95
N ASP A 648 3.73 -33.90 -26.56
CA ASP A 648 2.93 -33.43 -27.69
C ASP A 648 1.41 -33.40 -27.43
N ASN A 649 0.93 -33.90 -26.27
CA ASN A 649 -0.49 -34.05 -26.03
C ASN A 649 -0.87 -33.79 -24.57
N VAL A 650 -2.07 -33.24 -24.37
CA VAL A 650 -2.82 -33.35 -23.13
C VAL A 650 -3.72 -34.58 -23.22
N VAL A 651 -3.66 -35.46 -22.22
CA VAL A 651 -4.42 -36.71 -22.13
C VAL A 651 -5.52 -36.55 -21.09
N PHE A 652 -6.73 -36.99 -21.43
CA PHE A 652 -7.90 -36.90 -20.53
C PHE A 652 -8.27 -38.23 -19.90
N THR A 653 -9.05 -38.19 -18.83
CA THR A 653 -9.54 -39.39 -18.10
C THR A 653 -10.39 -40.32 -18.98
N ASN A 654 -11.05 -39.79 -20.01
CA ASN A 654 -11.80 -40.59 -21.00
C ASN A 654 -10.90 -41.23 -22.08
N GLY A 655 -9.57 -41.12 -21.96
CA GLY A 655 -8.61 -41.70 -22.91
C GLY A 655 -8.37 -40.86 -24.20
N THR A 656 -9.11 -39.78 -24.40
CA THR A 656 -8.88 -38.90 -25.57
C THR A 656 -7.58 -38.11 -25.39
N LYS A 657 -6.95 -37.74 -26.54
CA LYS A 657 -5.70 -36.98 -26.55
C LYS A 657 -5.88 -35.73 -27.40
N GLN A 658 -5.47 -34.59 -26.90
CA GLN A 658 -5.45 -33.32 -27.61
C GLN A 658 -4.01 -32.93 -27.93
N PRO A 659 -3.62 -32.85 -29.21
CA PRO A 659 -2.29 -32.36 -29.59
C PRO A 659 -2.10 -30.90 -29.19
N VAL A 660 -0.94 -30.58 -28.59
CA VAL A 660 -0.61 -29.25 -28.12
C VAL A 660 0.89 -28.95 -28.36
N GLY A 661 1.19 -27.71 -28.71
CA GLY A 661 2.56 -27.24 -28.90
C GLY A 661 3.22 -26.83 -27.62
N PHE A 662 2.44 -26.30 -26.65
CA PHE A 662 2.99 -25.87 -25.36
C PHE A 662 1.90 -25.86 -24.27
N VAL A 663 2.32 -26.21 -23.05
CA VAL A 663 1.42 -26.28 -21.90
C VAL A 663 1.89 -25.33 -20.80
N VAL A 664 0.97 -24.50 -20.33
CA VAL A 664 1.15 -23.60 -19.20
C VAL A 664 0.46 -24.15 -17.97
N ASN A 665 1.22 -24.32 -16.88
CA ASN A 665 0.71 -24.83 -15.60
C ASN A 665 0.34 -23.69 -14.67
N SER A 666 -0.95 -23.57 -14.36
CA SER A 666 -1.50 -22.66 -13.32
C SER A 666 -2.10 -23.41 -12.13
N CYS A 667 -1.63 -24.65 -11.83
CA CYS A 667 -2.01 -25.42 -10.65
C CYS A 667 -1.06 -25.10 -9.49
N PHE A 668 -1.62 -24.86 -8.29
CA PHE A 668 -0.85 -24.49 -7.11
C PHE A 668 -1.17 -25.37 -5.91
N MET A 669 -0.22 -25.47 -4.98
CA MET A 669 -0.35 -26.20 -3.72
C MET A 669 0.37 -25.45 -2.59
N MET A 670 0.11 -25.87 -1.35
CA MET A 670 0.88 -25.40 -0.18
C MET A 670 2.32 -25.88 -0.23
N PRO A 671 3.29 -25.07 0.22
CA PRO A 671 4.67 -25.50 0.42
C PRO A 671 4.74 -26.66 1.42
N LYS A 672 5.50 -27.70 1.06
CA LYS A 672 5.60 -28.95 1.83
C LYS A 672 6.11 -28.73 3.26
N VAL A 673 7.03 -27.79 3.48
CA VAL A 673 7.62 -27.49 4.80
C VAL A 673 6.56 -27.16 5.86
N PHE A 674 5.43 -26.58 5.47
CA PHE A 674 4.36 -26.23 6.41
C PHE A 674 3.41 -27.40 6.70
N ILE A 675 3.32 -28.33 5.77
CA ILE A 675 2.59 -29.58 5.95
C ILE A 675 3.40 -30.52 6.84
N ASP A 676 4.70 -30.67 6.56
CA ASP A 676 5.61 -31.57 7.27
C ASP A 676 5.88 -31.13 8.73
N SER A 677 5.81 -29.79 9.01
CA SER A 677 5.94 -29.27 10.38
C SER A 677 4.73 -29.57 11.27
N GLY A 678 3.64 -30.11 10.73
CA GLY A 678 2.39 -30.37 11.46
C GLY A 678 1.65 -29.11 11.92
N LEU A 679 2.14 -27.91 11.56
CA LEU A 679 1.54 -26.63 11.94
C LEU A 679 0.26 -26.30 11.18
N LEU A 680 0.13 -26.80 9.95
CA LEU A 680 -0.99 -26.50 9.07
C LEU A 680 -1.66 -27.77 8.55
N SER A 681 -2.90 -27.97 8.95
CA SER A 681 -3.86 -28.74 8.14
C SER A 681 -4.35 -27.84 7.00
N TRP A 682 -4.57 -28.38 5.82
CA TRP A 682 -5.18 -27.61 4.74
C TRP A 682 -6.67 -27.97 4.62
N PRO A 683 -7.54 -27.00 4.65
CA PRO A 683 -7.35 -25.58 4.95
C PRO A 683 -7.09 -25.30 6.44
N PRO A 684 -6.32 -24.24 6.78
CA PRO A 684 -5.92 -23.99 8.16
C PRO A 684 -7.12 -23.59 9.02
N GLU A 685 -7.23 -24.20 10.19
CA GLU A 685 -8.23 -23.83 11.16
C GLU A 685 -7.72 -22.68 12.04
N THR A 686 -8.43 -21.54 12.01
CA THR A 686 -8.07 -20.37 12.78
C THR A 686 -9.17 -19.97 13.77
N HIS A 687 -8.77 -19.25 14.81
CA HIS A 687 -9.68 -18.48 15.65
C HIS A 687 -10.23 -17.27 14.88
N SER A 688 -11.22 -16.59 15.46
CA SER A 688 -11.81 -15.38 14.86
C SER A 688 -10.81 -14.22 14.72
N ASP A 689 -9.72 -14.22 15.47
CA ASP A 689 -8.63 -13.23 15.43
C ASP A 689 -7.47 -13.62 14.49
N LEU A 690 -7.60 -14.73 13.77
CA LEU A 690 -6.63 -15.30 12.82
C LEU A 690 -5.43 -16.02 13.47
N ARG A 691 -5.47 -16.33 14.78
CA ARG A 691 -4.53 -17.28 15.37
C ARG A 691 -4.83 -18.71 14.91
N LEU A 692 -3.79 -19.49 14.70
CA LEU A 692 -3.95 -20.91 14.43
C LEU A 692 -4.51 -21.63 15.66
N LYS A 693 -5.49 -22.50 15.48
CA LYS A 693 -6.02 -23.32 16.56
C LYS A 693 -4.93 -24.25 17.10
N GLY A 694 -4.82 -24.32 18.41
CA GLY A 694 -3.77 -25.05 19.10
C GLY A 694 -2.48 -24.26 19.38
N TRP A 695 -2.38 -23.02 18.90
CA TRP A 695 -1.18 -22.19 19.04
C TRP A 695 -1.52 -20.74 19.44
N ASP A 696 -0.98 -20.27 20.57
CA ASP A 696 -1.26 -18.92 21.08
C ASP A 696 -0.41 -17.83 20.42
N THR A 697 0.69 -18.20 19.76
CA THR A 697 1.70 -17.26 19.24
C THR A 697 1.91 -17.36 17.73
N ILE A 698 1.13 -18.19 17.05
CA ILE A 698 1.24 -18.42 15.59
C ILE A 698 -0.03 -17.93 14.88
N TRP A 699 0.18 -17.10 13.87
CA TRP A 699 -0.85 -16.42 13.12
C TRP A 699 -0.86 -16.86 11.67
N ALA A 700 -2.04 -17.04 11.10
CA ALA A 700 -2.17 -17.43 9.71
C ALA A 700 -2.73 -16.30 8.86
N ALA A 701 -1.87 -15.72 8.01
CA ALA A 701 -2.28 -14.81 6.95
C ALA A 701 -2.58 -15.61 5.67
N VAL A 702 -3.46 -16.60 5.78
CA VAL A 702 -3.90 -17.50 4.70
C VAL A 702 -5.43 -17.50 4.62
N ALA A 703 -6.00 -17.96 3.49
CA ALA A 703 -7.44 -17.98 3.30
C ALA A 703 -8.12 -18.89 4.34
N PRO A 704 -8.90 -18.34 5.28
CA PRO A 704 -9.68 -19.16 6.20
C PRO A 704 -10.82 -19.87 5.47
N LEU A 705 -11.24 -21.03 6.01
CA LEU A 705 -12.48 -21.67 5.59
C LEU A 705 -13.68 -20.81 5.98
N GLU A 706 -14.55 -20.53 5.02
CA GLU A 706 -15.87 -20.02 5.34
C GLU A 706 -16.69 -21.16 5.93
N GLN A 707 -16.94 -21.14 7.26
CA GLN A 707 -17.81 -22.10 7.91
C GLN A 707 -19.25 -21.84 7.45
N ARG A 708 -19.79 -22.64 6.56
CA ARG A 708 -21.24 -22.68 6.31
C ARG A 708 -21.94 -23.37 7.47
N LYS A 709 -23.06 -22.80 7.93
CA LYS A 709 -24.03 -23.51 8.79
C LYS A 709 -24.46 -24.79 8.06
N GLY A 710 -23.85 -25.92 8.44
CA GLY A 710 -24.18 -27.23 7.82
C GLY A 710 -22.99 -28.13 7.48
N GLY A 711 -21.78 -27.83 7.91
CA GLY A 711 -20.63 -28.75 7.85
C GLY A 711 -20.13 -29.02 6.43
N GLY A 712 -19.26 -28.19 5.92
CA GLY A 712 -18.62 -28.30 4.61
C GLY A 712 -18.09 -26.94 4.21
N GLY A 713 -17.03 -26.47 4.87
CA GLY A 713 -16.39 -25.21 4.51
C GLY A 713 -15.70 -25.31 3.17
N ARG A 714 -16.01 -24.40 2.24
CA ARG A 714 -15.26 -24.23 0.99
C ARG A 714 -14.30 -23.07 1.10
N PRO A 715 -13.10 -23.12 0.51
CA PRO A 715 -12.19 -21.98 0.51
C PRO A 715 -12.85 -20.81 -0.24
N ARG A 716 -12.83 -19.62 0.41
CA ARG A 716 -13.32 -18.39 -0.20
C ARG A 716 -12.29 -17.88 -1.21
N TYR A 717 -12.77 -17.41 -2.36
CA TYR A 717 -11.92 -16.62 -3.25
C TYR A 717 -11.57 -15.28 -2.61
N LEU A 718 -10.27 -15.02 -2.46
CA LEU A 718 -9.77 -13.75 -1.90
C LEU A 718 -9.24 -12.86 -3.02
N THR A 719 -9.75 -11.63 -3.04
CA THR A 719 -9.19 -10.57 -3.87
C THR A 719 -7.85 -10.08 -3.29
N THR A 720 -7.04 -9.39 -4.08
CA THR A 720 -5.78 -8.76 -3.62
C THR A 720 -6.02 -7.83 -2.42
N SER A 721 -7.14 -7.11 -2.44
CA SER A 721 -7.56 -6.26 -1.32
C SER A 721 -7.92 -7.05 -0.05
N ASP A 722 -8.43 -8.28 -0.18
CA ASP A 722 -8.70 -9.14 0.98
C ASP A 722 -7.40 -9.64 1.60
N TRP A 723 -6.42 -10.00 0.78
CA TRP A 723 -5.06 -10.36 1.23
C TRP A 723 -4.37 -9.21 1.96
N MET A 724 -4.54 -7.98 1.46
CA MET A 724 -4.05 -6.78 2.13
C MET A 724 -4.69 -6.59 3.50
N ASP A 725 -6.03 -6.67 3.60
CA ASP A 725 -6.75 -6.50 4.87
C ASP A 725 -6.41 -7.62 5.86
N LEU A 726 -6.26 -8.85 5.38
CA LEU A 726 -5.85 -10.00 6.17
C LEU A 726 -4.45 -9.77 6.78
N GLY A 727 -3.48 -9.38 5.95
CA GLY A 727 -2.13 -9.07 6.42
C GLY A 727 -2.11 -7.95 7.46
N LYS A 728 -2.86 -6.87 7.25
CA LYS A 728 -2.98 -5.78 8.22
C LYS A 728 -3.58 -6.22 9.55
N ALA A 729 -4.61 -7.06 9.51
CA ALA A 729 -5.27 -7.57 10.72
C ALA A 729 -4.34 -8.49 11.51
N VAL A 730 -3.69 -9.44 10.84
CA VAL A 730 -2.71 -10.34 11.47
C VAL A 730 -1.55 -9.55 12.07
N GLY A 731 -0.98 -8.58 11.30
CA GLY A 731 0.10 -7.75 11.80
C GLY A 731 -0.31 -6.92 13.02
N GLN A 732 -1.51 -6.35 13.03
CA GLN A 732 -2.03 -5.62 14.18
C GLN A 732 -2.23 -6.51 15.40
N ASN A 733 -2.79 -7.70 15.22
CA ASN A 733 -3.08 -8.62 16.30
C ASN A 733 -1.81 -9.23 16.91
N ALA A 734 -0.85 -9.64 16.07
CA ALA A 734 0.44 -10.15 16.53
C ALA A 734 1.21 -9.08 17.34
N TRP A 735 1.23 -7.83 16.86
CA TRP A 735 1.81 -6.73 17.62
C TRP A 735 1.05 -6.49 18.92
N ALA A 736 -0.30 -6.44 18.91
CA ALA A 736 -1.11 -6.19 20.09
C ALA A 736 -0.83 -7.23 21.18
N LEU A 737 -0.84 -8.53 20.82
CA LEU A 737 -0.56 -9.60 21.76
C LEU A 737 0.87 -9.55 22.30
N SER A 738 1.86 -9.20 21.45
CA SER A 738 3.26 -9.05 21.88
C SER A 738 3.43 -7.97 22.96
N GLN A 739 2.56 -6.95 22.96
CA GLN A 739 2.55 -5.86 23.92
C GLN A 739 1.57 -6.09 25.09
N GLY A 740 0.91 -7.25 25.16
CA GLY A 740 -0.05 -7.61 26.21
C GLY A 740 -1.44 -7.00 26.01
N TYR A 741 -1.77 -6.53 24.81
CA TYR A 741 -3.11 -6.11 24.45
C TYR A 741 -3.94 -7.28 23.89
N GLU A 742 -5.24 -7.19 23.98
CA GLU A 742 -6.14 -8.18 23.37
C GLU A 742 -6.14 -8.12 21.84
N SER A 743 -6.21 -9.29 21.21
CA SER A 743 -6.39 -9.41 19.76
C SER A 743 -7.83 -9.12 19.37
N GLN A 744 -8.03 -8.61 18.16
CA GLN A 744 -9.34 -8.25 17.64
C GLN A 744 -9.83 -9.30 16.64
N ALA A 745 -11.11 -9.64 16.71
CA ALA A 745 -11.74 -10.52 15.74
C ALA A 745 -11.69 -9.88 14.34
N PHE A 746 -11.36 -10.68 13.35
CA PHE A 746 -11.32 -10.29 11.94
C PHE A 746 -12.59 -10.72 11.21
N ALA A 747 -13.13 -9.84 10.41
CA ALA A 747 -14.20 -10.15 9.47
C ALA A 747 -13.89 -9.51 8.11
N PHE A 748 -14.10 -10.29 7.05
CA PHE A 748 -13.95 -9.76 5.70
C PHE A 748 -14.95 -8.64 5.43
N LYS A 749 -14.46 -7.54 4.90
CA LYS A 749 -15.30 -6.41 4.50
C LYS A 749 -16.10 -6.78 3.25
N LYS A 750 -17.37 -6.41 3.21
CA LYS A 750 -18.15 -6.48 1.98
C LYS A 750 -17.55 -5.50 0.97
N ARG A 751 -17.05 -6.02 -0.14
CA ARG A 751 -16.44 -5.19 -1.19
C ARG A 751 -17.52 -4.54 -2.03
N LEU A 752 -17.33 -3.25 -2.31
CA LEU A 752 -18.19 -2.50 -3.24
C LEU A 752 -17.87 -2.84 -4.69
N VAL A 753 -16.59 -3.10 -4.95
CA VAL A 753 -16.07 -3.46 -6.25
C VAL A 753 -15.45 -4.84 -6.13
N LEU A 754 -15.96 -5.79 -6.87
CA LEU A 754 -15.33 -7.08 -7.14
C LEU A 754 -14.81 -7.04 -8.57
N ALA A 755 -13.51 -7.07 -8.74
CA ALA A 755 -12.87 -7.02 -10.05
C ALA A 755 -12.20 -8.34 -10.37
N PHE A 756 -12.40 -8.80 -11.59
CA PHE A 756 -11.81 -10.00 -12.15
C PHE A 756 -11.00 -9.61 -13.39
N ASN A 757 -9.68 -9.60 -13.25
CA ASN A 757 -8.77 -9.22 -14.31
C ASN A 757 -8.63 -10.36 -15.33
N MET A 758 -8.97 -10.09 -16.58
CA MET A 758 -8.78 -10.96 -17.76
C MET A 758 -8.35 -10.07 -18.94
N GLY A 759 -7.21 -9.39 -18.83
CA GLY A 759 -6.76 -8.50 -19.87
C GLY A 759 -7.85 -7.48 -20.29
N ARG A 760 -8.06 -7.32 -21.58
CA ARG A 760 -9.10 -6.40 -22.12
C ARG A 760 -10.54 -6.87 -21.87
N HIS A 761 -10.74 -8.13 -21.55
CA HIS A 761 -12.05 -8.74 -21.30
C HIS A 761 -12.43 -8.79 -19.82
N SER A 762 -11.76 -8.01 -18.99
CA SER A 762 -12.00 -7.91 -17.55
C SER A 762 -13.46 -7.66 -17.18
N LEU A 763 -13.83 -8.16 -16.00
CA LEU A 763 -15.16 -7.99 -15.41
C LEU A 763 -15.04 -7.25 -14.07
N ALA A 764 -16.02 -6.40 -13.76
CA ALA A 764 -16.12 -5.75 -12.46
C ALA A 764 -17.58 -5.68 -12.01
N LYS A 765 -17.85 -6.03 -10.75
CA LYS A 765 -19.18 -5.90 -10.15
C LYS A 765 -19.16 -4.76 -9.15
N ILE A 766 -19.99 -3.73 -9.36
CA ILE A 766 -20.13 -2.55 -8.48
C ILE A 766 -21.57 -2.47 -8.01
N TYR A 767 -21.80 -2.48 -6.70
CA TYR A 767 -23.15 -2.43 -6.11
C TYR A 767 -24.13 -3.44 -6.73
N GLY A 768 -23.64 -4.62 -7.15
CA GLY A 768 -24.47 -5.62 -7.79
C GLY A 768 -24.59 -5.49 -9.32
N VAL A 769 -24.18 -4.36 -9.91
CA VAL A 769 -24.14 -4.14 -11.37
C VAL A 769 -22.85 -4.72 -11.93
N LEU A 770 -22.97 -5.59 -12.93
CA LEU A 770 -21.85 -6.23 -13.59
C LEU A 770 -21.43 -5.41 -14.82
N LEU A 771 -20.22 -4.88 -14.80
CA LEU A 771 -19.59 -4.14 -15.86
C LEU A 771 -18.60 -5.02 -16.64
N GLY A 772 -18.43 -4.74 -17.93
CA GLY A 772 -17.41 -5.37 -18.80
C GLY A 772 -16.72 -4.36 -19.69
N GLY A 773 -15.66 -4.77 -20.40
CA GLY A 773 -14.91 -3.90 -21.32
C GLY A 773 -14.03 -2.88 -20.60
N LEU A 774 -13.75 -1.74 -21.24
CA LEU A 774 -12.82 -0.71 -20.73
C LEU A 774 -13.12 -0.22 -19.30
N PRO A 775 -14.39 0.01 -18.89
CA PRO A 775 -14.65 0.39 -17.50
C PRO A 775 -14.26 -0.69 -16.48
N ALA A 776 -14.54 -1.95 -16.79
CA ALA A 776 -14.16 -3.06 -15.92
C ALA A 776 -12.64 -3.29 -15.92
N TRP A 777 -12.01 -3.16 -17.06
CA TRP A 777 -10.56 -3.21 -17.24
C TRP A 777 -9.87 -2.14 -16.37
N PHE A 778 -10.31 -0.89 -16.45
CA PHE A 778 -9.78 0.20 -15.64
C PHE A 778 -9.96 -0.05 -14.14
N LEU A 779 -11.17 -0.46 -13.73
CA LEU A 779 -11.47 -0.73 -12.31
C LEU A 779 -10.68 -1.90 -11.74
N SER A 780 -10.51 -2.98 -12.52
CA SER A 780 -9.71 -4.14 -12.07
C SER A 780 -8.25 -3.75 -11.86
N ARG A 781 -7.70 -2.93 -12.75
CA ARG A 781 -6.33 -2.42 -12.64
C ARG A 781 -6.17 -1.44 -11.48
N MET A 782 -7.11 -0.52 -11.30
CA MET A 782 -7.08 0.41 -10.15
C MET A 782 -7.19 -0.30 -8.81
N THR A 783 -8.02 -1.35 -8.71
CA THR A 783 -8.11 -2.14 -7.46
C THR A 783 -6.81 -2.89 -7.17
N ASN A 784 -6.13 -3.42 -8.18
CA ASN A 784 -4.82 -4.05 -8.03
C ASN A 784 -3.74 -3.03 -7.64
N LEU A 785 -3.70 -1.89 -8.32
CA LEU A 785 -2.74 -0.81 -8.04
C LEU A 785 -2.87 -0.28 -6.60
N ALA A 786 -4.11 -0.15 -6.10
CA ALA A 786 -4.38 0.29 -4.73
C ALA A 786 -3.85 -0.67 -3.65
N THR A 787 -3.59 -1.92 -3.99
CA THR A 787 -3.03 -2.93 -3.07
C THR A 787 -1.52 -3.09 -3.17
N MET A 788 -0.93 -2.55 -4.23
CA MET A 788 0.51 -2.64 -4.47
C MET A 788 1.25 -1.53 -3.70
N PRO A 789 2.20 -1.87 -2.84
CA PRO A 789 2.98 -0.87 -2.13
C PRO A 789 4.02 -0.20 -3.04
N GLY A 790 4.22 1.13 -2.87
CA GLY A 790 5.24 1.89 -3.58
C GLY A 790 4.68 2.81 -4.68
N LEU A 791 4.61 4.12 -4.39
CA LEU A 791 4.06 5.13 -5.31
C LEU A 791 4.77 5.18 -6.66
N GLU A 792 6.10 5.17 -6.65
CA GLU A 792 6.90 5.26 -7.88
C GLU A 792 6.57 4.11 -8.83
N ARG A 793 6.44 2.89 -8.29
CA ARG A 793 6.07 1.71 -9.06
C ARG A 793 4.65 1.84 -9.61
N ASN A 794 3.72 2.26 -8.77
CA ASN A 794 2.33 2.45 -9.16
C ASN A 794 2.18 3.48 -10.27
N LEU A 795 2.97 4.56 -10.23
CA LEU A 795 2.97 5.58 -11.28
C LEU A 795 3.53 5.03 -12.61
N ARG A 796 4.61 4.25 -12.56
CA ARG A 796 5.17 3.59 -13.76
C ARG A 796 4.15 2.63 -14.40
N ILE A 797 3.49 1.82 -13.59
CA ILE A 797 2.43 0.91 -14.05
C ILE A 797 1.28 1.69 -14.68
N LEU A 798 0.87 2.80 -14.06
CA LEU A 798 -0.19 3.65 -14.60
C LEU A 798 0.19 4.24 -15.97
N ILE A 799 1.44 4.66 -16.13
CA ILE A 799 1.97 5.16 -17.41
C ILE A 799 1.97 4.03 -18.46
N ASP A 800 2.48 2.84 -18.12
CA ASP A 800 2.49 1.69 -19.02
C ASP A 800 1.06 1.38 -19.51
N TRP A 801 0.10 1.28 -18.59
CA TRP A 801 -1.30 1.01 -18.96
C TRP A 801 -1.96 2.13 -19.77
N THR A 802 -1.57 3.39 -19.54
CA THR A 802 -2.08 4.52 -20.33
C THR A 802 -1.56 4.45 -21.77
N LEU A 803 -0.31 4.03 -21.94
CA LEU A 803 0.30 3.84 -23.26
C LEU A 803 -0.25 2.61 -23.99
N ASP A 804 -0.64 1.55 -23.28
CA ASP A 804 -1.22 0.33 -23.83
C ASP A 804 -2.62 0.53 -24.46
N VAL A 805 -3.32 1.61 -24.11
CA VAL A 805 -4.62 1.95 -24.71
C VAL A 805 -4.49 2.35 -26.19
N PRO A 806 -3.64 3.32 -26.58
CA PRO A 806 -3.47 3.74 -27.98
C PRO A 806 -2.45 2.90 -28.74
N PHE A 807 -1.50 2.24 -28.10
CA PHE A 807 -0.44 1.47 -28.73
C PHE A 807 -0.70 -0.03 -28.59
N ARG A 808 -0.13 -0.82 -29.53
CA ARG A 808 -0.17 -2.28 -29.42
C ARG A 808 0.83 -2.76 -28.37
N ALA A 809 0.52 -3.90 -27.76
CA ALA A 809 1.43 -4.57 -26.85
C ALA A 809 2.76 -4.89 -27.54
N ASP A 810 3.85 -4.81 -26.79
CA ASP A 810 5.18 -5.15 -27.31
C ASP A 810 5.30 -6.67 -27.48
N ILE A 811 5.59 -7.13 -28.71
CA ILE A 811 5.83 -8.55 -29.02
C ILE A 811 7.31 -8.93 -28.93
N ALA A 812 8.22 -8.00 -28.59
CA ALA A 812 9.63 -8.30 -28.46
C ALA A 812 9.89 -9.37 -27.38
N VAL A 813 10.64 -10.39 -27.75
CA VAL A 813 11.02 -11.48 -26.85
C VAL A 813 12.27 -11.08 -26.08
N LEU A 814 12.10 -10.65 -24.86
CA LEU A 814 13.20 -10.48 -23.90
C LEU A 814 13.55 -11.86 -23.32
N ALA A 815 14.28 -12.66 -24.05
CA ALA A 815 14.94 -13.80 -23.46
C ALA A 815 16.32 -13.33 -22.94
N PRO A 816 16.63 -13.45 -21.64
CA PRO A 816 18.03 -13.52 -21.28
C PRO A 816 18.53 -14.76 -22.03
N GLU A 817 19.45 -14.57 -22.97
CA GLU A 817 20.29 -15.66 -23.42
C GLU A 817 20.98 -16.19 -22.18
N VAL A 818 20.38 -17.20 -21.59
CA VAL A 818 21.09 -18.02 -20.63
C VAL A 818 22.12 -18.72 -21.50
N THR A 819 23.30 -18.12 -21.58
CA THR A 819 24.51 -18.83 -21.91
C THR A 819 24.41 -20.09 -21.07
N THR A 820 24.17 -21.22 -21.71
CA THR A 820 23.88 -22.50 -21.09
C THR A 820 24.79 -22.66 -19.89
N LYS A 821 24.23 -22.57 -18.68
CA LYS A 821 24.93 -22.83 -17.43
C LYS A 821 25.06 -24.32 -17.17
N LEU A 822 25.54 -25.03 -18.15
CA LEU A 822 26.44 -26.13 -17.87
C LEU A 822 27.72 -25.42 -17.48
N GLN A 823 27.93 -25.16 -16.21
CA GLN A 823 29.19 -24.59 -15.73
C GLN A 823 30.25 -25.62 -15.98
N LYS A 824 30.94 -25.49 -17.12
CA LYS A 824 32.19 -26.18 -17.29
C LYS A 824 33.21 -25.45 -16.44
N GLN A 825 33.73 -26.14 -15.46
CA GLN A 825 34.80 -25.64 -14.60
C GLN A 825 36.08 -26.34 -14.99
N HIS A 826 37.14 -25.56 -15.10
CA HIS A 826 38.48 -26.04 -15.33
C HIS A 826 39.23 -26.17 -13.99
N TYR A 827 39.87 -27.29 -13.77
CA TYR A 827 40.67 -27.56 -12.60
C TYR A 827 42.09 -28.02 -13.01
N GLU A 828 43.11 -27.50 -12.34
CA GLU A 828 44.50 -27.87 -12.54
C GLU A 828 44.88 -29.12 -11.71
N VAL A 829 46.04 -29.65 -12.00
CA VAL A 829 46.59 -30.82 -11.27
C VAL A 829 46.75 -30.47 -9.79
N GLY A 830 46.14 -31.29 -8.91
CA GLY A 830 46.21 -31.11 -7.46
C GLY A 830 45.04 -30.34 -6.87
N ASP A 831 44.19 -29.70 -7.68
CA ASP A 831 43.02 -29.02 -7.19
C ASP A 831 42.01 -29.98 -6.60
N GLU A 832 41.35 -29.56 -5.51
CA GLU A 832 40.31 -30.32 -4.82
C GLU A 832 38.93 -29.81 -5.28
N VAL A 833 38.23 -30.60 -6.07
CA VAL A 833 36.88 -30.31 -6.55
C VAL A 833 35.83 -30.46 -5.43
N ILE A 834 36.04 -31.43 -4.55
CA ILE A 834 35.20 -31.71 -3.37
C ILE A 834 36.12 -31.99 -2.19
N ARG A 835 35.76 -31.48 -1.01
CA ARG A 835 36.41 -31.82 0.25
C ARG A 835 35.53 -32.71 1.13
N GLN A 836 36.10 -33.71 1.74
CA GLN A 836 35.41 -34.57 2.69
C GLN A 836 34.85 -33.75 3.86
N GLY A 837 33.56 -33.92 4.18
CA GLY A 837 32.86 -33.22 5.28
C GLY A 837 32.15 -31.95 4.88
N GLU A 838 32.34 -31.43 3.67
CA GLU A 838 31.55 -30.30 3.13
C GLU A 838 30.12 -30.70 2.87
N GLN A 839 29.22 -29.73 2.85
CA GLN A 839 27.81 -29.95 2.47
C GLN A 839 27.75 -30.04 0.95
N GLY A 840 27.03 -31.03 0.40
CA GLY A 840 27.01 -31.25 -1.05
C GLY A 840 25.64 -30.98 -1.65
N ASP A 841 25.58 -30.00 -2.54
CA ASP A 841 24.40 -29.58 -3.32
C ASP A 841 24.57 -29.72 -4.84
N THR A 842 25.74 -30.23 -5.26
CA THR A 842 26.15 -30.39 -6.66
C THR A 842 26.66 -31.80 -6.97
N ALA A 843 26.42 -32.25 -8.20
CA ALA A 843 27.09 -33.41 -8.80
C ALA A 843 27.98 -32.95 -9.93
N TYR A 844 28.94 -33.79 -10.33
CA TYR A 844 29.99 -33.45 -11.27
C TYR A 844 30.15 -34.54 -12.33
N ILE A 845 30.30 -34.15 -13.61
CA ILE A 845 30.60 -35.05 -14.72
C ILE A 845 31.97 -34.67 -15.30
N ILE A 846 32.90 -35.63 -15.39
CA ILE A 846 34.22 -35.40 -15.96
C ILE A 846 34.09 -35.42 -17.49
N GLN A 847 34.43 -34.31 -18.14
CA GLN A 847 34.48 -34.22 -19.61
C GLN A 847 35.86 -34.67 -20.15
N SER A 848 36.93 -34.25 -19.44
CA SER A 848 38.29 -34.65 -19.75
C SER A 848 39.11 -34.59 -18.46
N GLY A 849 40.21 -35.31 -18.43
CA GLY A 849 41.14 -35.44 -17.28
C GLY A 849 40.80 -36.61 -16.37
N GLN A 850 41.54 -36.74 -15.27
CA GLN A 850 41.40 -37.78 -14.27
C GLN A 850 41.39 -37.20 -12.86
N VAL A 851 40.58 -37.77 -11.96
CA VAL A 851 40.51 -37.37 -10.55
C VAL A 851 40.70 -38.57 -9.64
N ALA A 852 41.32 -38.35 -8.47
CA ALA A 852 41.42 -39.32 -7.39
C ALA A 852 40.36 -39.09 -6.33
N ILE A 853 39.72 -40.15 -5.85
CA ILE A 853 38.83 -40.14 -4.69
C ILE A 853 39.66 -40.51 -3.45
N ILE A 854 39.67 -39.63 -2.45
CA ILE A 854 40.52 -39.76 -1.23
C ILE A 854 39.57 -39.75 -0.02
N LYS A 855 39.70 -40.78 0.86
CA LYS A 855 38.95 -40.84 2.12
C LYS A 855 39.96 -40.82 3.29
N GLY A 856 39.92 -39.76 4.08
CA GLY A 856 40.98 -39.49 5.04
C GLY A 856 42.31 -39.30 4.34
N SER A 857 43.31 -40.14 4.63
CA SER A 857 44.63 -40.12 3.97
C SER A 857 44.81 -41.17 2.87
N LYS A 858 43.79 -42.00 2.61
CA LYS A 858 43.89 -43.13 1.69
C LYS A 858 43.17 -42.88 0.37
N LYS A 859 43.85 -43.01 -0.75
CA LYS A 859 43.24 -43.03 -2.09
C LYS A 859 42.42 -44.33 -2.24
N ILE A 860 41.14 -44.18 -2.56
CA ILE A 860 40.18 -45.28 -2.67
C ILE A 860 39.75 -45.60 -4.10
N GLY A 861 40.00 -44.70 -5.05
CA GLY A 861 39.65 -44.87 -6.46
C GLY A 861 40.11 -43.74 -7.34
N GLU A 862 39.98 -43.92 -8.67
CA GLU A 862 40.20 -42.95 -9.71
C GLU A 862 38.99 -42.91 -10.62
N LEU A 863 38.68 -41.74 -11.16
CA LEU A 863 37.59 -41.53 -12.12
C LEU A 863 38.16 -40.76 -13.33
N GLY A 864 37.63 -41.09 -14.53
CA GLY A 864 38.05 -40.51 -15.81
C GLY A 864 36.87 -39.90 -16.60
N PRO A 865 37.13 -39.55 -17.89
CA PRO A 865 36.14 -38.92 -18.74
C PRO A 865 34.85 -39.78 -18.86
N GLY A 866 33.69 -39.17 -18.68
CA GLY A 866 32.39 -39.83 -18.68
C GLY A 866 31.90 -40.29 -17.31
N ASP A 867 32.81 -40.38 -16.31
CA ASP A 867 32.39 -40.68 -14.96
C ASP A 867 31.78 -39.48 -14.24
N PHE A 868 30.95 -39.76 -13.24
CA PHE A 868 30.40 -38.73 -12.39
C PHE A 868 30.67 -39.01 -10.90
N PHE A 869 30.65 -37.91 -10.10
CA PHE A 869 30.90 -37.98 -8.67
C PHE A 869 30.14 -36.87 -7.92
N GLY A 870 30.07 -36.99 -6.60
CA GLY A 870 29.36 -36.04 -5.75
C GLY A 870 27.85 -36.34 -5.56
N GLU A 871 27.31 -37.30 -6.28
CA GLU A 871 25.93 -37.75 -6.28
C GLU A 871 25.43 -38.28 -4.94
N MET A 872 26.33 -38.94 -4.18
CA MET A 872 25.98 -39.57 -2.91
C MET A 872 25.42 -38.56 -1.88
N ALA A 873 26.00 -37.37 -1.86
CA ALA A 873 25.56 -36.32 -0.96
C ALA A 873 24.17 -35.79 -1.34
N LEU A 874 23.82 -35.77 -2.63
CA LEU A 874 22.53 -35.32 -3.14
C LEU A 874 21.41 -36.34 -2.87
N VAL A 875 21.73 -37.63 -3.03
CA VAL A 875 20.75 -38.72 -2.84
C VAL A 875 20.47 -38.96 -1.36
N SER A 876 21.49 -38.98 -0.50
CA SER A 876 21.34 -39.25 0.93
C SER A 876 21.22 -38.03 1.81
N ASN A 877 21.28 -36.84 1.23
CA ASN A 877 21.25 -35.56 1.95
C ASN A 877 22.29 -35.48 3.08
N THR A 878 23.47 -36.04 2.84
CA THR A 878 24.59 -36.13 3.80
C THR A 878 25.75 -35.27 3.36
N LYS A 879 26.70 -35.06 4.25
CA LYS A 879 27.98 -34.40 3.92
C LYS A 879 28.81 -35.25 2.94
N ARG A 880 29.72 -34.59 2.22
CA ARG A 880 30.66 -35.25 1.29
C ARG A 880 31.46 -36.37 1.98
N ASN A 881 31.42 -37.58 1.42
CA ASN A 881 32.01 -38.74 2.02
C ASN A 881 33.54 -38.87 1.75
N ALA A 882 34.03 -38.17 0.74
CA ALA A 882 35.42 -38.21 0.31
C ALA A 882 35.87 -36.90 -0.32
N THR A 883 37.15 -36.63 -0.38
CA THR A 883 37.79 -35.56 -1.15
C THR A 883 38.04 -36.07 -2.57
N VAL A 884 37.75 -35.26 -3.57
CA VAL A 884 38.03 -35.53 -4.97
C VAL A 884 39.06 -34.51 -5.45
N ARG A 885 40.27 -35.04 -5.86
CA ARG A 885 41.41 -34.22 -6.28
C ARG A 885 41.82 -34.57 -7.72
N CYS A 886 42.11 -33.54 -8.51
CA CYS A 886 42.53 -33.69 -9.90
C CYS A 886 43.95 -34.28 -10.00
N LEU A 887 44.11 -35.33 -10.83
CA LEU A 887 45.40 -35.96 -11.15
C LEU A 887 45.98 -35.42 -12.46
N SER A 888 45.16 -34.91 -13.34
CA SER A 888 45.52 -34.19 -14.57
C SER A 888 44.64 -32.93 -14.68
N PRO A 889 44.91 -31.99 -15.58
CA PRO A 889 44.00 -30.92 -15.87
C PRO A 889 42.64 -31.49 -16.26
N CYS A 890 41.58 -31.05 -15.58
CA CYS A 890 40.22 -31.59 -15.72
C CYS A 890 39.25 -30.53 -16.19
N GLU A 891 38.44 -30.85 -17.21
CA GLU A 891 37.22 -30.14 -17.55
C GLU A 891 36.02 -30.88 -16.92
N ILE A 892 35.30 -30.21 -16.03
CA ILE A 892 34.23 -30.84 -15.24
C ILE A 892 32.95 -30.04 -15.42
N THR A 893 31.86 -30.73 -15.76
CA THR A 893 30.53 -30.15 -15.80
C THR A 893 29.89 -30.28 -14.43
N VAL A 894 29.42 -29.14 -13.89
CA VAL A 894 28.75 -29.06 -12.59
C VAL A 894 27.25 -29.12 -12.81
N LEU A 895 26.55 -29.98 -12.08
CA LEU A 895 25.12 -30.15 -12.06
C LEU A 895 24.58 -29.75 -10.68
N GLY A 896 23.66 -28.78 -10.61
CA GLY A 896 22.94 -28.45 -9.38
C GLY A 896 22.03 -29.61 -8.92
N LYS A 897 21.64 -29.60 -7.65
CA LYS A 897 20.76 -30.60 -7.03
C LYS A 897 19.48 -30.82 -7.82
N GLU A 898 18.84 -29.71 -8.29
CA GLU A 898 17.60 -29.74 -9.05
C GLU A 898 17.80 -30.37 -10.43
N ASP A 899 18.87 -30.00 -11.12
CA ASP A 899 19.22 -30.55 -12.45
C ASP A 899 19.55 -32.04 -12.34
N PHE A 900 20.29 -32.42 -11.31
CA PHE A 900 20.64 -33.83 -11.05
C PHE A 900 19.37 -34.66 -10.73
N GLN A 901 18.47 -34.14 -9.91
CA GLN A 901 17.20 -34.80 -9.59
C GLN A 901 16.30 -34.91 -10.82
N ALA A 902 16.23 -33.88 -11.66
CA ALA A 902 15.48 -33.93 -12.90
C ALA A 902 16.06 -34.94 -13.89
N LEU A 903 17.39 -35.01 -14.02
CA LEU A 903 18.06 -36.00 -14.85
C LEU A 903 17.91 -37.44 -14.32
N SER A 904 18.00 -37.65 -13.01
CA SER A 904 17.86 -38.98 -12.38
C SER A 904 16.42 -39.48 -12.34
N ALA A 905 15.43 -38.62 -12.37
CA ALA A 905 13.98 -38.97 -12.39
C ALA A 905 13.49 -39.36 -13.78
N GLY A 906 14.19 -39.03 -14.84
CA GLY A 906 13.81 -39.31 -16.22
C GLY A 906 13.94 -40.80 -16.61
N SER A 907 13.31 -41.19 -17.73
CA SER A 907 13.43 -42.52 -18.31
C SER A 907 14.51 -42.63 -19.39
N SER A 908 15.38 -41.62 -19.51
CA SER A 908 16.45 -41.57 -20.50
C SER A 908 17.54 -42.61 -20.19
N VAL A 909 18.28 -43.00 -21.22
CA VAL A 909 19.45 -43.88 -21.07
C VAL A 909 20.43 -43.37 -20.04
N MET A 910 20.58 -42.05 -19.94
CA MET A 910 21.44 -41.38 -18.95
C MET A 910 20.88 -41.50 -17.52
N ALA A 911 19.57 -41.41 -17.34
CA ALA A 911 18.93 -41.61 -16.04
C ALA A 911 19.08 -43.05 -15.54
N GLN A 912 18.99 -44.02 -16.45
CA GLN A 912 19.20 -45.43 -16.13
C GLN A 912 20.65 -45.71 -15.76
N ALA A 913 21.64 -45.12 -16.49
CA ALA A 913 23.05 -45.22 -16.16
C ALA A 913 23.38 -44.60 -14.78
N ILE A 914 22.82 -43.43 -14.48
CA ILE A 914 22.96 -42.77 -13.17
C ILE A 914 22.38 -43.64 -12.06
N LYS A 915 21.16 -44.18 -12.22
CA LYS A 915 20.53 -45.05 -11.22
C LYS A 915 21.36 -46.33 -10.98
N ARG A 916 21.80 -46.98 -12.04
CA ARG A 916 22.61 -48.18 -11.94
C ARG A 916 23.93 -47.95 -11.21
N GLN A 917 24.65 -46.88 -11.50
CA GLN A 917 25.89 -46.54 -10.82
C GLN A 917 25.65 -46.14 -9.34
N ILE A 918 24.55 -45.49 -9.01
CA ILE A 918 24.17 -45.21 -7.62
C ILE A 918 23.88 -46.50 -6.88
N GLU A 919 23.13 -47.45 -7.45
CA GLU A 919 22.83 -48.74 -6.88
C GLU A 919 24.10 -49.57 -6.63
N GLU A 920 25.03 -49.56 -7.60
CA GLU A 920 26.33 -50.27 -7.47
C GLU A 920 27.22 -49.66 -6.35
N ARG A 921 27.13 -48.34 -6.09
CA ARG A 921 27.91 -47.66 -5.05
C ARG A 921 27.24 -47.67 -3.67
N VAL A 922 25.95 -47.82 -3.59
CA VAL A 922 25.16 -47.89 -2.33
C VAL A 922 25.07 -49.32 -1.82
N ALA A 923 25.16 -50.35 -2.71
CA ALA A 923 25.12 -51.74 -2.33
C ALA A 923 26.31 -52.10 -1.40
N PRO A 924 26.07 -52.78 -0.26
CA PRO A 924 27.17 -53.22 0.62
C PRO A 924 28.09 -54.18 -0.14
N LYS A 925 29.37 -53.85 -0.23
CA LYS A 925 30.41 -54.71 -0.84
C LYS A 925 30.44 -56.07 -0.14
N LYS A 926 29.67 -57.05 -0.67
CA LYS A 926 29.98 -58.47 -0.45
C LYS A 926 31.22 -58.84 -1.29
N GLY A 927 32.23 -59.29 -0.62
CA GLY A 927 33.54 -59.46 -1.15
C GLY A 927 33.71 -60.48 -2.33
N LYS A 928 34.76 -60.16 -3.09
CA LYS A 928 35.53 -60.99 -4.01
C LYS A 928 34.90 -61.34 -5.36
N SER A 929 35.52 -61.26 -6.44
CA SER A 929 36.88 -61.57 -6.91
C SER A 929 37.10 -61.10 -8.34
N PRO A 930 38.24 -61.01 -8.89
CA PRO A 930 38.54 -60.32 -10.11
C PRO A 930 38.30 -61.15 -11.38
N THR A 931 38.41 -60.51 -12.52
CA THR A 931 38.47 -61.00 -13.90
C THR A 931 37.18 -61.09 -14.71
N LYS A 932 37.03 -60.26 -15.67
CA LYS A 932 37.28 -60.53 -17.11
C LYS A 932 37.05 -59.28 -17.95
N GLU A 933 38.08 -58.93 -18.66
CA GLU A 933 38.01 -58.07 -19.83
C GLU A 933 37.01 -58.63 -20.84
N LEU A 934 36.16 -57.74 -21.36
CA LEU A 934 35.46 -57.98 -22.62
C LEU A 934 35.58 -56.74 -23.51
N PRO A 935 35.88 -56.93 -24.79
CA PRO A 935 36.37 -55.85 -25.64
C PRO A 935 35.21 -54.94 -26.14
N LEU A 936 35.55 -53.68 -26.20
CA LEU A 936 34.78 -52.68 -26.95
C LEU A 936 34.80 -53.04 -28.45
N LYS A 937 33.62 -53.22 -29.03
CA LYS A 937 33.43 -53.03 -30.46
C LYS A 937 32.60 -51.74 -30.65
N ALA A 938 33.25 -50.84 -31.39
CA ALA A 938 32.65 -49.62 -31.94
C ALA A 938 31.62 -49.97 -32.98
N SER A 939 30.52 -49.25 -33.00
CA SER A 939 29.83 -48.70 -34.14
C SER A 939 28.90 -47.60 -33.70
#